data_5cbf211ab3170029a906ceb974decedb
#
_entry.id   5cbf211ab3170029a906ceb974decedb
#
_cell.length_a   1.000
_cell.length_b   1.000
_cell.length_c   1.000
_cell.angle_alpha   90.00
_cell.angle_beta   90.00
_cell.angle_gamma   90.00
#
_symmetry.space_group_name_H-M   'P 1'
#
loop_
_entity.id
_entity.type
_entity.pdbx_description
1 polymer ?
#
loop_
_entity_poly.entity_id
_entity_poly.type
_entity_poly.pdbx_seq_one_letter_code
_entity_poly.pdbx_strand_id
1 'polypeptide(L)'
;MLFKNKRCHSFFAGLAVCVGILTLSDHVASSQERPYFVDGFHGGVYGHYPMATYTRFLVDQFEANPAWRFCLEIEPETWDTVAVRTPEDYKRFSRIVNSPRVEFTNPTYAQPYMYNISGESIIRQMQYGMRKIHSHFPDVEFLTYSVEEPCFTSCLPQILVQLGFKYASTKCPNTCWGGYCAPFGHGLVNWIGPDGSSVIAVPRYDCESLDEKTVWQTAASKNSDAYLEACRKAGIAHPVGMCFQDAGWTGGPWIGYGDETAGNSIYVTWREYFESVANSDPREDYKMSQEDVRTSLMWGSQVLQRIARQVRRTENNIVMTEKAGAMLKLDRGVGLDQARIDEAWRTLMLAQHHDSWIVPYNELNERGTWADNIAFWTSSADFNCEEALAEIVPVGEVKDNLFNVKIINTLSFSRNSVVSVAVPSSFLGKNLRVKDSKGKDVRFSLIGDRIVFRVGMRPFSMATFSVKVTSKRKESGTVVKEYSSEDGLVTVASDLYTIIFDPSRGGTIVGLKTSCGDEYADAKSARAINELRGFFYDEGKWHSSADAPARISVKKTEGLTSEVEIDGSIAGMPFKQTIVLTDGDPLITCSLHIDWKSDVGIGKYRQSDAHDSRRRAFYDDRFKLNVLFPTSLVNPSLYKDAPFDVCKSAEEDTFYDSWDSIKHNIIHDWVDLLGEDGKGLALFSDHTTSYSFGKDFPLGLTVQFSGNGLWGRNYPVSGATEIRYAFMPHFGAWDSAGVYERNQEWNEPLMCFVTGDDSTKEHTFIDAEGTGYAVSAFYQTEGGFMLRLYNADGDDNVKTIRLGFPVSEIVETDLLGNAVSRVELNEKSGSTGSFSVSAPRFSIRTYLLKTE
;
A
#
# COMPACT_ATOMS: atom_id res chain seq x y z
N MET A 1 -33.64 -10.93 62.09
CA MET A 1 -33.24 -10.64 63.47
C MET A 1 -32.66 -9.28 63.51
N LEU A 2 -33.46 -8.21 63.86
CA LEU A 2 -33.71 -7.73 65.22
C LEU A 2 -32.37 -7.31 65.83
N PHE A 3 -32.05 -6.11 66.32
CA PHE A 3 -32.81 -5.05 67.02
C PHE A 3 -31.96 -3.79 67.01
N LYS A 4 -32.47 -2.61 66.75
CA LYS A 4 -33.07 -1.60 67.59
C LYS A 4 -32.14 -0.84 68.55
N ASN A 5 -32.10 0.52 68.26
CA ASN A 5 -32.43 1.65 69.21
C ASN A 5 -31.50 1.94 70.43
N LYS A 6 -31.10 3.16 70.65
CA LYS A 6 -31.83 4.27 71.32
C LYS A 6 -30.93 5.52 71.53
N ARG A 7 -31.49 6.66 71.24
CA ARG A 7 -31.52 7.93 71.85
C ARG A 7 -30.74 8.18 73.14
N CYS A 8 -30.13 9.42 73.26
CA CYS A 8 -30.60 10.39 74.24
C CYS A 8 -29.96 11.80 74.04
N HIS A 9 -30.78 12.76 74.33
CA HIS A 9 -30.63 14.21 74.29
C HIS A 9 -29.58 14.78 75.29
N SER A 10 -29.07 15.99 74.96
CA SER A 10 -29.25 17.14 75.97
C SER A 10 -28.85 18.46 75.30
N PHE A 11 -29.70 19.44 75.63
CA PHE A 11 -29.64 20.85 75.33
C PHE A 11 -28.41 21.57 75.96
N PHE A 12 -27.87 22.57 75.23
CA PHE A 12 -27.49 23.86 75.85
C PHE A 12 -27.57 24.99 74.82
N ALA A 13 -28.30 26.05 75.15
CA ALA A 13 -28.45 27.27 74.47
C ALA A 13 -27.23 28.19 74.69
N GLY A 14 -26.74 28.82 73.64
CA GLY A 14 -25.74 29.85 73.70
C GLY A 14 -25.93 30.90 72.60
N LEU A 15 -26.47 32.05 72.98
CA LEU A 15 -26.71 33.23 72.13
C LEU A 15 -25.37 33.84 71.73
N ALA A 16 -25.14 33.95 70.41
CA ALA A 16 -24.05 34.74 69.84
C ALA A 16 -24.51 35.46 68.57
N VAL A 17 -24.25 36.70 68.54
CA VAL A 17 -24.59 37.78 67.66
C VAL A 17 -24.26 37.47 66.20
N CYS A 18 -25.26 37.68 65.30
CA CYS A 18 -25.06 37.72 63.81
C CYS A 18 -24.28 38.97 63.46
N VAL A 19 -23.04 38.76 62.90
CA VAL A 19 -22.45 39.71 61.96
C VAL A 19 -22.59 39.05 60.60
N GLY A 20 -23.49 39.51 59.76
CA GLY A 20 -23.64 39.07 58.36
C GLY A 20 -22.51 39.59 57.52
N ILE A 21 -21.65 38.69 57.14
CA ILE A 21 -20.81 38.89 56.00
C ILE A 21 -21.54 38.22 54.81
N LEU A 22 -22.20 39.06 54.02
CA LEU A 22 -22.64 38.68 52.67
C LEU A 22 -21.35 38.43 51.82
N THR A 23 -20.92 37.19 51.77
CA THR A 23 -20.08 36.76 50.67
C THR A 23 -20.96 36.67 49.44
N LEU A 24 -20.93 37.71 48.61
CA LEU A 24 -21.26 37.61 47.23
C LEU A 24 -20.33 36.55 46.63
N SER A 25 -20.81 35.31 46.54
CA SER A 25 -20.26 34.36 45.61
C SER A 25 -20.59 34.91 44.21
N ASP A 26 -19.62 35.61 43.63
CA ASP A 26 -19.59 35.81 42.23
C ASP A 26 -19.58 34.39 41.57
N HIS A 27 -20.78 33.88 41.28
CA HIS A 27 -20.92 32.97 40.18
C HIS A 27 -20.54 33.77 38.92
N VAL A 28 -19.25 33.87 38.63
CA VAL A 28 -18.82 34.04 37.26
C VAL A 28 -19.35 32.79 36.60
N ALA A 29 -20.51 32.89 35.98
CA ALA A 29 -20.91 31.98 34.91
C ALA A 29 -19.78 32.09 33.89
N SER A 30 -18.83 31.15 33.92
CA SER A 30 -17.89 30.99 32.82
C SER A 30 -18.79 30.84 31.61
N SER A 31 -18.80 31.80 30.73
CA SER A 31 -19.38 31.63 29.43
C SER A 31 -18.70 30.41 28.86
N GLN A 32 -19.40 29.28 28.81
CA GLN A 32 -18.90 28.05 28.26
C GLN A 32 -18.52 28.38 26.83
N GLU A 33 -17.23 28.46 26.56
CA GLU A 33 -16.76 28.73 25.20
C GLU A 33 -17.38 27.69 24.30
N ARG A 34 -18.03 28.14 23.22
CA ARG A 34 -18.71 27.25 22.29
C ARG A 34 -17.63 26.39 21.59
N PRO A 35 -17.84 25.05 21.47
CA PRO A 35 -16.92 24.19 20.82
C PRO A 35 -16.83 24.48 19.31
N TYR A 36 -15.73 24.11 18.69
CA TYR A 36 -15.51 24.26 17.25
C TYR A 36 -15.95 23.00 16.50
N PHE A 37 -16.44 23.18 15.27
CA PHE A 37 -16.87 22.07 14.43
C PHE A 37 -16.47 22.31 12.97
N VAL A 38 -15.86 21.29 12.38
CA VAL A 38 -15.54 21.25 10.95
C VAL A 38 -16.56 20.37 10.25
N ASP A 39 -17.42 21.00 9.47
CA ASP A 39 -18.41 20.35 8.64
C ASP A 39 -17.89 20.17 7.22
N GLY A 40 -18.37 19.17 6.49
CA GLY A 40 -17.89 18.93 5.14
C GLY A 40 -18.58 17.79 4.41
N PHE A 41 -18.07 17.54 3.21
CA PHE A 41 -18.59 16.51 2.33
C PHE A 41 -17.46 15.73 1.68
N HIS A 42 -17.71 14.44 1.49
CA HIS A 42 -16.86 13.42 0.97
C HIS A 42 -17.50 12.74 -0.24
N GLY A 43 -16.70 12.10 -1.12
CA GLY A 43 -17.17 11.34 -2.27
C GLY A 43 -17.23 12.16 -3.56
N GLY A 44 -18.20 11.89 -4.41
CA GLY A 44 -18.33 12.53 -5.71
C GLY A 44 -19.02 11.65 -6.76
N VAL A 45 -18.59 11.76 -8.00
CA VAL A 45 -19.24 11.13 -9.16
C VAL A 45 -19.18 9.60 -9.14
N TYR A 46 -18.19 9.03 -8.48
CA TYR A 46 -18.03 7.58 -8.31
C TYR A 46 -18.66 7.06 -7.02
N GLY A 47 -18.91 7.92 -6.03
CA GLY A 47 -19.66 7.62 -4.83
C GLY A 47 -21.16 7.84 -4.97
N HIS A 48 -21.78 8.48 -3.98
CA HIS A 48 -23.24 8.67 -3.93
C HIS A 48 -23.71 10.04 -4.43
N TYR A 49 -22.94 10.71 -5.31
CA TYR A 49 -23.25 12.05 -5.76
C TYR A 49 -24.50 12.11 -6.65
N PRO A 50 -25.64 12.72 -6.23
CA PRO A 50 -26.76 12.95 -7.10
C PRO A 50 -26.47 14.16 -7.98
N MET A 51 -25.95 13.92 -9.14
CA MET A 51 -25.44 14.82 -10.15
C MET A 51 -26.29 16.09 -10.41
N ALA A 52 -27.58 16.06 -10.14
CA ALA A 52 -28.47 17.13 -10.53
C ALA A 52 -28.72 18.20 -9.45
N THR A 53 -28.31 17.97 -8.20
CA THR A 53 -28.77 18.83 -7.10
C THR A 53 -27.69 19.24 -6.10
N TYR A 54 -26.57 18.53 -6.05
CA TYR A 54 -25.57 18.72 -4.99
C TYR A 54 -24.91 20.11 -4.98
N THR A 55 -24.39 20.56 -6.11
CA THR A 55 -23.76 21.87 -6.20
C THR A 55 -24.76 22.99 -5.91
N ARG A 56 -26.00 22.84 -6.36
CA ARG A 56 -27.11 23.73 -6.01
C ARG A 56 -27.33 23.74 -4.49
N PHE A 57 -27.43 22.57 -3.89
CA PHE A 57 -27.62 22.42 -2.44
C PHE A 57 -26.54 23.14 -1.65
N LEU A 58 -25.25 22.95 -2.00
CA LEU A 58 -24.13 23.64 -1.35
C LEU A 58 -24.28 25.16 -1.41
N VAL A 59 -24.58 25.71 -2.57
CA VAL A 59 -24.72 27.15 -2.75
C VAL A 59 -25.95 27.69 -2.00
N ASP A 60 -27.08 27.01 -2.10
CA ASP A 60 -28.31 27.43 -1.41
C ASP A 60 -28.12 27.44 0.12
N GLN A 61 -27.43 26.42 0.67
CA GLN A 61 -27.10 26.38 2.11
C GLN A 61 -26.05 27.42 2.51
N PHE A 62 -25.06 27.65 1.66
CA PHE A 62 -24.04 28.70 1.89
C PHE A 62 -24.65 30.09 1.95
N GLU A 63 -25.63 30.39 1.05
CA GLU A 63 -26.35 31.66 1.03
C GLU A 63 -27.32 31.80 2.20
N ALA A 64 -28.02 30.72 2.55
CA ALA A 64 -29.02 30.73 3.64
C ALA A 64 -28.40 30.79 5.05
N ASN A 65 -27.16 30.29 5.22
CA ASN A 65 -26.50 30.15 6.50
C ASN A 65 -25.16 30.89 6.55
N PRO A 66 -25.11 32.20 6.80
CA PRO A 66 -23.86 32.99 6.78
C PRO A 66 -22.80 32.54 7.78
N ALA A 67 -23.19 31.86 8.87
CA ALA A 67 -22.28 31.31 9.85
C ALA A 67 -21.68 29.96 9.43
N TRP A 68 -22.26 29.30 8.45
CA TRP A 68 -21.81 27.97 8.02
C TRP A 68 -20.52 28.05 7.20
N ARG A 69 -19.62 27.14 7.47
CA ARG A 69 -18.38 26.90 6.77
C ARG A 69 -18.30 25.41 6.47
N PHE A 70 -17.65 25.06 5.38
CA PHE A 70 -17.53 23.65 4.99
C PHE A 70 -16.23 23.34 4.29
N CYS A 71 -15.80 22.10 4.49
CA CYS A 71 -14.66 21.50 3.79
C CYS A 71 -15.14 20.53 2.72
N LEU A 72 -14.33 20.37 1.68
CA LEU A 72 -14.64 19.50 0.54
C LEU A 72 -13.53 18.49 0.30
N GLU A 73 -13.91 17.24 0.32
CA GLU A 73 -13.18 16.06 -0.13
C GLU A 73 -13.94 15.44 -1.29
N ILE A 74 -13.90 16.09 -2.46
CA ILE A 74 -14.71 15.70 -3.62
C ILE A 74 -13.81 15.17 -4.73
N GLU A 75 -14.18 14.01 -5.29
CA GLU A 75 -13.49 13.40 -6.43
C GLU A 75 -13.35 14.39 -7.59
N PRO A 76 -12.15 14.65 -8.09
CA PRO A 76 -11.88 15.71 -9.07
C PRO A 76 -12.69 15.63 -10.37
N GLU A 77 -13.02 14.43 -10.88
CA GLU A 77 -13.86 14.26 -12.09
C GLU A 77 -15.31 14.67 -11.90
N THR A 78 -15.75 14.86 -10.67
CA THR A 78 -17.08 15.40 -10.38
C THR A 78 -17.28 16.76 -11.02
N TRP A 79 -16.24 17.59 -11.06
CA TRP A 79 -16.32 18.96 -11.60
C TRP A 79 -16.50 18.98 -13.12
N ASP A 80 -15.92 18.02 -13.87
CA ASP A 80 -16.22 17.87 -15.32
C ASP A 80 -17.70 17.58 -15.53
N THR A 81 -18.23 16.66 -14.73
CA THR A 81 -19.60 16.21 -14.85
C THR A 81 -20.59 17.32 -14.49
N VAL A 82 -20.35 18.04 -13.41
CA VAL A 82 -21.19 19.17 -12.96
C VAL A 82 -21.17 20.32 -13.96
N ALA A 83 -19.98 20.65 -14.50
CA ALA A 83 -19.83 21.70 -15.49
C ALA A 83 -20.67 21.44 -16.76
N VAL A 84 -20.82 20.17 -17.15
CA VAL A 84 -21.60 19.78 -18.34
C VAL A 84 -23.07 19.60 -18.03
N ARG A 85 -23.42 18.93 -16.93
CA ARG A 85 -24.80 18.55 -16.62
C ARG A 85 -25.61 19.62 -15.93
N THR A 86 -24.97 20.45 -15.08
CA THR A 86 -25.62 21.51 -14.31
C THR A 86 -24.81 22.83 -14.38
N PRO A 87 -24.62 23.39 -15.59
CA PRO A 87 -23.70 24.51 -15.81
C PRO A 87 -24.05 25.76 -15.02
N GLU A 88 -25.32 26.03 -14.74
CA GLU A 88 -25.71 27.22 -13.97
C GLU A 88 -25.38 27.05 -12.47
N ASP A 89 -25.56 25.85 -11.91
CA ASP A 89 -25.19 25.56 -10.53
C ASP A 89 -23.66 25.52 -10.37
N TYR A 90 -22.94 25.01 -11.38
CA TYR A 90 -21.49 25.07 -11.46
C TYR A 90 -20.96 26.52 -11.43
N LYS A 91 -21.55 27.42 -12.24
CA LYS A 91 -21.20 28.84 -12.24
C LYS A 91 -21.49 29.53 -10.90
N ARG A 92 -22.60 29.16 -10.23
CA ARG A 92 -22.89 29.69 -8.88
C ARG A 92 -21.83 29.22 -7.89
N PHE A 93 -21.48 27.93 -7.92
CA PHE A 93 -20.46 27.36 -7.05
C PHE A 93 -19.09 27.99 -7.29
N SER A 94 -18.70 28.21 -8.55
CA SER A 94 -17.42 28.85 -8.90
C SER A 94 -17.26 30.28 -8.33
N ARG A 95 -18.35 30.92 -7.94
CA ARG A 95 -18.29 32.27 -7.30
C ARG A 95 -17.99 32.22 -5.81
N ILE A 96 -18.26 31.07 -5.17
CA ILE A 96 -18.06 30.88 -3.73
C ILE A 96 -16.87 30.02 -3.37
N VAL A 97 -16.31 29.31 -4.35
CA VAL A 97 -15.22 28.33 -4.14
C VAL A 97 -13.98 28.90 -3.44
N ASN A 98 -13.65 30.17 -3.71
CA ASN A 98 -12.53 30.89 -3.09
C ASN A 98 -12.95 31.72 -1.86
N SER A 99 -14.18 31.53 -1.35
CA SER A 99 -14.58 32.12 -0.08
C SER A 99 -13.80 31.54 1.08
N PRO A 100 -13.40 32.32 2.10
CA PRO A 100 -12.77 31.78 3.31
C PRO A 100 -13.65 30.80 4.09
N ARG A 101 -14.95 30.72 3.73
CA ARG A 101 -15.90 29.74 4.28
C ARG A 101 -15.90 28.38 3.57
N VAL A 102 -15.09 28.22 2.54
CA VAL A 102 -14.97 26.99 1.74
C VAL A 102 -13.50 26.57 1.71
N GLU A 103 -13.21 25.31 1.96
CA GLU A 103 -11.86 24.75 1.91
C GLU A 103 -11.85 23.39 1.23
N PHE A 104 -10.89 23.16 0.32
CA PHE A 104 -10.60 21.85 -0.25
C PHE A 104 -9.52 21.18 0.59
N THR A 105 -9.79 19.95 1.11
CA THR A 105 -8.92 19.32 2.09
C THR A 105 -8.21 18.07 1.57
N ASN A 106 -8.78 17.36 0.63
CA ASN A 106 -8.17 16.18 0.02
C ASN A 106 -8.24 16.28 -1.51
N PRO A 107 -7.10 16.51 -2.17
CA PRO A 107 -7.06 16.60 -3.63
C PRO A 107 -6.84 15.27 -4.34
N THR A 108 -6.77 14.13 -3.64
CA THR A 108 -6.50 12.85 -4.28
C THR A 108 -7.50 12.55 -5.38
N TYR A 109 -7.05 11.90 -6.46
CA TYR A 109 -7.87 11.68 -7.65
C TYR A 109 -9.08 10.78 -7.38
N ALA A 110 -8.92 9.79 -6.49
CA ALA A 110 -9.95 8.80 -6.21
C ALA A 110 -10.04 8.40 -4.72
N GLN A 111 -9.58 9.24 -3.81
CA GLN A 111 -9.70 9.04 -2.36
C GLN A 111 -9.29 7.62 -1.88
N PRO A 112 -8.07 7.16 -2.19
CA PRO A 112 -7.65 5.79 -1.91
C PRO A 112 -7.32 5.57 -0.44
N TYR A 113 -7.42 4.34 0.04
CA TYR A 113 -6.73 3.95 1.27
C TYR A 113 -5.22 3.91 1.03
N MET A 114 -4.49 4.92 1.50
CA MET A 114 -3.08 5.10 1.17
C MET A 114 -2.16 3.98 1.68
N TYR A 115 -2.55 3.25 2.69
CA TYR A 115 -1.83 2.09 3.18
C TYR A 115 -1.94 0.85 2.24
N ASN A 116 -2.79 0.92 1.20
CA ASN A 116 -3.00 -0.17 0.24
C ASN A 116 -2.27 0.01 -1.08
N ILE A 117 -1.76 1.20 -1.35
CA ILE A 117 -1.18 1.58 -2.64
C ILE A 117 0.29 1.96 -2.48
N SER A 118 1.04 1.93 -3.57
CA SER A 118 2.45 2.28 -3.55
C SER A 118 2.70 3.76 -3.27
N GLY A 119 3.89 4.10 -2.78
CA GLY A 119 4.27 5.49 -2.54
C GLY A 119 4.20 6.36 -3.81
N GLU A 120 4.55 5.82 -4.99
CA GLU A 120 4.39 6.55 -6.26
C GLU A 120 2.91 6.76 -6.60
N SER A 121 2.04 5.79 -6.38
CA SER A 121 0.59 5.97 -6.55
C SER A 121 0.04 7.08 -5.65
N ILE A 122 0.49 7.17 -4.39
CA ILE A 122 0.09 8.27 -3.48
C ILE A 122 0.46 9.63 -4.08
N ILE A 123 1.70 9.76 -4.56
CA ILE A 123 2.16 11.00 -5.18
C ILE A 123 1.32 11.32 -6.43
N ARG A 124 1.05 10.34 -7.30
CA ARG A 124 0.25 10.54 -8.53
C ARG A 124 -1.20 10.88 -8.21
N GLN A 125 -1.81 10.23 -7.23
CA GLN A 125 -3.15 10.55 -6.74
C GLN A 125 -3.26 12.04 -6.37
N MET A 126 -2.30 12.56 -5.62
CA MET A 126 -2.24 13.97 -5.24
C MET A 126 -1.98 14.90 -6.45
N GLN A 127 -0.95 14.61 -7.25
CA GLN A 127 -0.55 15.47 -8.40
C GLN A 127 -1.66 15.58 -9.45
N TYR A 128 -2.25 14.46 -9.85
CA TYR A 128 -3.30 14.45 -10.86
C TYR A 128 -4.60 15.06 -10.33
N GLY A 129 -4.93 14.82 -9.07
CA GLY A 129 -6.10 15.40 -8.45
C GLY A 129 -5.99 16.92 -8.30
N MET A 130 -4.87 17.43 -7.79
CA MET A 130 -4.61 18.87 -7.71
C MET A 130 -4.66 19.52 -9.10
N ARG A 131 -4.00 18.93 -10.10
CA ARG A 131 -4.04 19.40 -11.49
C ARG A 131 -5.47 19.46 -12.01
N LYS A 132 -6.27 18.46 -11.75
CA LYS A 132 -7.66 18.39 -12.20
C LYS A 132 -8.54 19.43 -11.53
N ILE A 133 -8.43 19.60 -10.21
CA ILE A 133 -9.17 20.64 -9.48
C ILE A 133 -8.75 22.04 -9.96
N HIS A 134 -7.44 22.31 -10.15
CA HIS A 134 -6.96 23.59 -10.63
C HIS A 134 -7.40 23.89 -12.09
N SER A 135 -7.68 22.88 -12.92
CA SER A 135 -8.24 23.11 -14.25
C SER A 135 -9.66 23.71 -14.21
N HIS A 136 -10.37 23.53 -13.10
CA HIS A 136 -11.71 24.10 -12.84
C HIS A 136 -11.63 25.34 -11.96
N PHE A 137 -10.80 25.35 -10.95
CA PHE A 137 -10.68 26.36 -9.90
C PHE A 137 -9.20 26.71 -9.68
N PRO A 138 -8.60 27.57 -10.54
CA PRO A 138 -7.15 27.81 -10.54
C PRO A 138 -6.59 28.38 -9.23
N ASP A 139 -7.42 29.13 -8.49
CA ASP A 139 -7.01 29.83 -7.28
C ASP A 139 -7.27 29.05 -5.99
N VAL A 140 -7.71 27.80 -6.08
CA VAL A 140 -7.89 26.94 -4.88
C VAL A 140 -6.53 26.61 -4.30
N GLU A 141 -6.37 26.82 -2.99
CA GLU A 141 -5.18 26.43 -2.24
C GLU A 141 -5.45 25.20 -1.38
N PHE A 142 -4.50 24.27 -1.36
CA PHE A 142 -4.54 23.10 -0.49
C PHE A 142 -3.58 23.34 0.69
N LEU A 143 -4.11 23.73 1.83
CA LEU A 143 -3.31 23.99 3.04
C LEU A 143 -3.48 22.92 4.10
N THR A 144 -4.66 22.30 4.18
CA THR A 144 -4.96 21.26 5.18
C THR A 144 -5.32 19.95 4.50
N TYR A 145 -4.72 18.87 4.96
CA TYR A 145 -5.10 17.50 4.60
C TYR A 145 -6.07 16.94 5.65
N SER A 146 -7.28 16.63 5.23
CA SER A 146 -8.30 16.03 6.08
C SER A 146 -9.24 15.17 5.25
N VAL A 147 -9.68 14.06 5.83
CA VAL A 147 -10.42 13.00 5.13
C VAL A 147 -11.57 12.49 5.99
N GLU A 148 -12.58 11.97 5.35
CA GLU A 148 -13.70 11.28 6.01
C GLU A 148 -13.31 9.87 6.44
N GLU A 149 -12.68 9.11 5.57
CA GLU A 149 -12.19 7.76 5.82
C GLU A 149 -10.65 7.75 5.98
N PRO A 150 -10.06 6.71 6.61
CA PRO A 150 -8.64 6.72 6.97
C PRO A 150 -7.71 6.54 5.76
N CYS A 151 -7.58 7.57 4.97
CA CYS A 151 -6.62 7.64 3.87
C CYS A 151 -5.23 8.05 4.39
N PHE A 152 -4.69 7.32 5.38
CA PHE A 152 -3.43 7.66 6.05
C PHE A 152 -2.35 6.59 5.85
N THR A 153 -1.11 7.04 5.89
CA THR A 153 0.09 6.21 6.02
C THR A 153 1.20 7.04 6.67
N SER A 154 2.20 6.39 7.25
CA SER A 154 3.28 7.04 8.02
C SER A 154 4.09 8.06 7.21
N CYS A 155 4.27 7.85 5.90
CA CYS A 155 5.08 8.75 5.05
C CYS A 155 4.36 10.04 4.62
N LEU A 156 3.07 10.21 4.93
CA LEU A 156 2.31 11.36 4.46
C LEU A 156 2.93 12.73 4.79
N PRO A 157 3.48 13.00 5.99
CA PRO A 157 4.05 14.29 6.29
C PRO A 157 5.06 14.78 5.26
N GLN A 158 5.98 13.92 4.77
CA GLN A 158 6.95 14.34 3.75
C GLN A 158 6.29 14.65 2.39
N ILE A 159 5.25 13.92 2.02
CA ILE A 159 4.50 14.14 0.77
C ILE A 159 3.72 15.45 0.88
N LEU A 160 3.01 15.64 1.99
CA LEU A 160 2.21 16.85 2.24
C LEU A 160 3.07 18.12 2.22
N VAL A 161 4.20 18.12 2.93
CA VAL A 161 5.14 19.25 2.95
C VAL A 161 5.62 19.59 1.54
N GLN A 162 6.01 18.59 0.74
CA GLN A 162 6.48 18.78 -0.63
C GLN A 162 5.36 19.18 -1.61
N LEU A 163 4.09 19.03 -1.23
CA LEU A 163 2.92 19.51 -1.98
C LEU A 163 2.39 20.87 -1.47
N GLY A 164 3.03 21.46 -0.45
CA GLY A 164 2.70 22.77 0.09
C GLY A 164 1.69 22.78 1.24
N PHE A 165 1.25 21.62 1.73
CA PHE A 165 0.39 21.54 2.89
C PHE A 165 1.14 21.96 4.18
N LYS A 166 0.42 22.62 5.08
CA LYS A 166 0.92 23.08 6.37
C LYS A 166 0.25 22.33 7.53
N TYR A 167 -0.96 21.87 7.32
CA TYR A 167 -1.85 21.34 8.34
C TYR A 167 -2.42 19.99 7.93
N ALA A 168 -2.82 19.21 8.95
CA ALA A 168 -3.54 17.96 8.74
C ALA A 168 -4.52 17.68 9.89
N SER A 169 -5.47 16.78 9.63
CA SER A 169 -6.26 16.15 10.68
C SER A 169 -6.21 14.63 10.49
N THR A 170 -5.85 13.90 11.55
CA THR A 170 -5.96 12.44 11.58
C THR A 170 -7.28 11.97 12.22
N LYS A 171 -8.20 12.90 12.51
CA LYS A 171 -9.58 12.55 12.80
C LYS A 171 -10.23 12.04 11.53
N CYS A 172 -10.78 10.84 11.61
CA CYS A 172 -11.62 10.26 10.58
C CYS A 172 -12.94 9.87 11.25
N PRO A 173 -14.04 10.54 10.97
CA PRO A 173 -15.30 10.28 11.65
C PRO A 173 -15.89 8.93 11.28
N ASN A 174 -15.69 8.48 10.06
CA ASN A 174 -16.16 7.17 9.59
C ASN A 174 -15.12 6.09 9.87
N THR A 175 -15.36 5.28 10.89
CA THR A 175 -14.46 4.23 11.32
C THR A 175 -14.93 2.83 10.91
N CYS A 176 -16.09 2.74 10.25
CA CYS A 176 -16.70 1.47 9.90
C CYS A 176 -15.98 0.76 8.75
N TRP A 177 -15.58 1.50 7.75
CA TRP A 177 -15.16 0.96 6.46
C TRP A 177 -13.65 0.68 6.42
N GLY A 178 -12.86 1.68 6.13
CA GLY A 178 -11.41 1.56 6.00
C GLY A 178 -10.67 1.44 7.32
N GLY A 179 -11.30 1.81 8.43
CA GLY A 179 -10.69 1.77 9.75
C GLY A 179 -10.49 3.17 10.36
N TYR A 180 -9.39 3.38 11.07
CA TYR A 180 -9.09 4.65 11.74
C TYR A 180 -7.65 4.71 12.26
N CYS A 181 -7.19 5.91 12.61
CA CYS A 181 -5.92 6.08 13.32
C CYS A 181 -6.07 5.85 14.82
N ALA A 182 -5.05 5.30 15.45
CA ALA A 182 -4.93 5.24 16.90
C ALA A 182 -5.03 6.66 17.51
N PRO A 183 -5.64 6.83 18.69
CA PRO A 183 -5.70 8.12 19.36
C PRO A 183 -4.31 8.51 19.87
N PHE A 184 -4.05 9.83 19.95
CA PHE A 184 -2.81 10.36 20.46
C PHE A 184 -2.99 11.78 21.04
N GLY A 185 -2.46 12.02 22.25
CA GLY A 185 -2.28 13.34 22.82
C GLY A 185 -3.54 14.08 23.24
N HIS A 186 -3.35 15.33 23.68
CA HIS A 186 -4.38 16.16 24.31
C HIS A 186 -4.60 17.51 23.61
N GLY A 187 -4.15 17.66 22.36
CA GLY A 187 -4.28 18.92 21.63
C GLY A 187 -3.69 18.85 20.25
N LEU A 188 -3.01 19.92 19.82
CA LEU A 188 -2.28 19.89 18.54
C LEU A 188 -1.04 19.02 18.64
N VAL A 189 -0.64 18.46 17.51
CA VAL A 189 0.58 17.67 17.36
C VAL A 189 1.44 18.19 16.21
N ASN A 190 2.76 17.98 16.32
CA ASN A 190 3.64 17.93 15.16
C ASN A 190 3.60 16.50 14.64
N TRP A 191 2.85 16.23 13.57
CA TRP A 191 2.84 14.91 12.94
C TRP A 191 4.11 14.74 12.12
N ILE A 192 4.99 13.86 12.58
CA ILE A 192 6.35 13.67 12.06
C ILE A 192 6.39 12.38 11.23
N GLY A 193 6.82 12.51 9.99
CA GLY A 193 7.08 11.39 9.08
C GLY A 193 8.39 10.65 9.39
N PRO A 194 8.61 9.49 8.79
CA PRO A 194 9.81 8.66 9.02
C PRO A 194 11.12 9.36 8.61
N ASP A 195 11.05 10.31 7.68
CA ASP A 195 12.19 11.13 7.24
C ASP A 195 12.43 12.38 8.11
N GLY A 196 11.59 12.64 9.11
CA GLY A 196 11.63 13.81 9.97
C GLY A 196 10.85 15.03 9.47
N SER A 197 10.24 14.98 8.29
CA SER A 197 9.29 16.01 7.82
C SER A 197 8.10 16.10 8.76
N SER A 198 7.56 17.30 8.96
CA SER A 198 6.48 17.52 9.93
C SER A 198 5.41 18.48 9.42
N VAL A 199 4.16 18.16 9.72
CA VAL A 199 2.99 19.03 9.57
C VAL A 199 2.28 19.22 10.90
N ILE A 200 1.67 20.38 11.12
CA ILE A 200 0.84 20.61 12.31
C ILE A 200 -0.48 19.88 12.12
N ALA A 201 -0.89 19.07 13.09
CA ALA A 201 -2.10 18.28 12.94
C ALA A 201 -3.00 18.32 14.19
N VAL A 202 -4.30 18.09 13.95
CA VAL A 202 -5.25 17.68 14.99
C VAL A 202 -5.33 16.16 14.96
N PRO A 203 -4.88 15.47 16.00
CA PRO A 203 -5.00 14.02 16.08
C PRO A 203 -6.42 13.64 16.51
N ARG A 204 -6.69 12.34 16.47
CA ARG A 204 -7.74 11.77 17.28
C ARG A 204 -7.25 11.82 18.75
N TYR A 205 -7.96 12.54 19.61
CA TYR A 205 -7.51 12.75 21.00
C TYR A 205 -7.57 11.45 21.83
N ASP A 206 -6.66 11.29 22.78
CA ASP A 206 -6.65 10.15 23.71
C ASP A 206 -7.99 10.00 24.47
N CYS A 207 -8.64 11.11 24.80
CA CYS A 207 -9.93 11.11 25.47
C CYS A 207 -11.12 10.83 24.54
N GLU A 208 -10.90 10.70 23.24
CA GLU A 208 -11.94 10.40 22.26
C GLU A 208 -12.20 8.91 22.19
N SER A 209 -13.26 8.44 22.85
CA SER A 209 -13.68 7.06 22.76
C SER A 209 -14.52 6.81 21.50
N LEU A 210 -14.39 5.60 20.96
CA LEU A 210 -15.37 5.08 20.00
C LEU A 210 -16.65 4.76 20.74
N ASP A 211 -17.79 5.08 20.13
CA ASP A 211 -19.06 4.53 20.59
C ASP A 211 -19.07 3.02 20.29
N GLU A 212 -19.11 2.20 21.34
CA GLU A 212 -19.14 0.73 21.20
C GLU A 212 -20.36 0.22 20.40
N LYS A 213 -21.39 1.04 20.27
CA LYS A 213 -22.65 0.70 19.59
C LYS A 213 -22.69 1.14 18.13
N THR A 214 -21.89 2.12 17.74
CA THR A 214 -21.84 2.63 16.38
C THR A 214 -20.42 2.53 15.83
N VAL A 215 -20.21 1.68 14.86
CA VAL A 215 -18.95 1.56 14.12
C VAL A 215 -18.77 2.66 13.06
N TRP A 216 -19.74 3.58 12.93
CA TRP A 216 -19.74 4.55 11.85
C TRP A 216 -18.99 5.83 12.17
N GLN A 217 -19.04 6.28 13.42
CA GLN A 217 -18.55 7.60 13.77
C GLN A 217 -17.88 7.61 15.12
N THR A 218 -16.88 8.46 15.28
CA THR A 218 -16.25 8.73 16.56
C THR A 218 -17.12 9.66 17.42
N ALA A 219 -16.81 9.78 18.73
CA ALA A 219 -17.48 10.73 19.61
C ALA A 219 -17.33 12.19 19.13
N ALA A 220 -16.25 12.51 18.41
CA ALA A 220 -15.99 13.86 17.87
C ALA A 220 -16.94 14.25 16.71
N SER A 221 -17.61 13.29 16.07
CA SER A 221 -18.44 13.56 14.89
C SER A 221 -19.67 14.45 15.17
N LYS A 222 -20.04 14.64 16.44
CA LYS A 222 -21.22 15.37 16.83
C LYS A 222 -20.99 16.44 17.88
N ASN A 223 -19.78 16.62 18.40
CA ASN A 223 -19.53 17.46 19.57
C ASN A 223 -20.49 17.15 20.73
N SER A 224 -20.70 15.85 21.01
CA SER A 224 -21.58 15.43 22.09
C SER A 224 -21.11 15.93 23.44
N ASP A 225 -22.03 16.12 24.39
CA ASP A 225 -21.70 16.56 25.75
C ASP A 225 -20.66 15.67 26.43
N ALA A 226 -20.71 14.35 26.17
CA ALA A 226 -19.74 13.38 26.69
C ALA A 226 -18.34 13.61 26.11
N TYR A 227 -18.25 13.89 24.81
CA TYR A 227 -16.99 14.22 24.14
C TYR A 227 -16.39 15.52 24.67
N LEU A 228 -17.21 16.59 24.75
CA LEU A 228 -16.74 17.88 25.22
C LEU A 228 -16.33 17.84 26.70
N GLU A 229 -17.04 17.08 27.53
CA GLU A 229 -16.67 16.85 28.93
C GLU A 229 -15.34 16.09 29.03
N ALA A 230 -15.10 15.06 28.17
CA ALA A 230 -13.85 14.35 28.13
C ALA A 230 -12.68 15.27 27.68
N CYS A 231 -12.89 16.11 26.66
CA CYS A 231 -11.91 17.09 26.21
C CYS A 231 -11.57 18.11 27.32
N ARG A 232 -12.57 18.60 28.04
CA ARG A 232 -12.36 19.53 29.16
C ARG A 232 -11.56 18.89 30.30
N LYS A 233 -11.84 17.63 30.64
CA LYS A 233 -11.07 16.87 31.63
C LYS A 233 -9.63 16.62 31.21
N ALA A 234 -9.40 16.41 29.92
CA ALA A 234 -8.07 16.24 29.34
C ALA A 234 -7.31 17.56 29.16
N GLY A 235 -7.95 18.73 29.43
CA GLY A 235 -7.30 20.04 29.30
C GLY A 235 -7.17 20.54 27.88
N ILE A 236 -7.95 20.04 26.94
CA ILE A 236 -7.95 20.51 25.54
C ILE A 236 -8.58 21.89 25.50
N ALA A 237 -7.79 22.90 25.11
CA ALA A 237 -8.20 24.30 25.15
C ALA A 237 -9.29 24.61 24.11
N HIS A 238 -9.14 24.09 22.89
CA HIS A 238 -10.05 24.36 21.77
C HIS A 238 -10.56 23.04 21.17
N PRO A 239 -11.50 22.34 21.86
CA PRO A 239 -12.05 21.09 21.33
C PRO A 239 -12.69 21.29 19.95
N VAL A 240 -12.37 20.42 19.00
CA VAL A 240 -12.94 20.46 17.66
C VAL A 240 -13.52 19.10 17.27
N GLY A 241 -14.80 19.11 16.91
CA GLY A 241 -15.47 18.01 16.26
C GLY A 241 -15.38 18.10 14.75
N MET A 242 -15.60 16.99 14.06
CA MET A 242 -15.53 16.91 12.62
C MET A 242 -16.50 15.88 12.09
N CYS A 243 -17.17 16.20 10.98
CA CYS A 243 -17.89 15.21 10.19
C CYS A 243 -17.92 15.63 8.72
N PHE A 244 -17.48 14.74 7.85
CA PHE A 244 -17.72 14.84 6.42
C PHE A 244 -18.83 13.84 6.06
N GLN A 245 -19.81 14.30 5.30
CA GLN A 245 -20.92 13.47 4.87
C GLN A 245 -20.73 13.02 3.43
N ASP A 246 -21.22 11.83 3.12
CA ASP A 246 -21.28 11.40 1.72
C ASP A 246 -21.98 12.45 0.86
N ALA A 247 -21.25 12.91 -0.16
CA ALA A 247 -21.82 13.78 -1.18
C ALA A 247 -22.97 13.07 -1.84
N GLY A 248 -24.15 13.71 -1.77
CA GLY A 248 -25.33 13.10 -2.34
C GLY A 248 -26.40 12.69 -1.35
N TRP A 249 -26.05 12.52 -0.13
CA TRP A 249 -27.04 12.47 0.92
C TRP A 249 -27.56 13.89 1.17
N THR A 250 -28.83 14.09 1.04
CA THR A 250 -29.47 15.40 1.25
C THR A 250 -29.56 15.81 2.72
N GLY A 251 -28.88 15.07 3.60
CA GLY A 251 -28.80 15.28 5.01
C GLY A 251 -27.56 16.07 5.38
N GLY A 252 -27.54 17.25 5.50
CA GLY A 252 -26.53 18.22 5.94
C GLY A 252 -26.91 19.58 5.45
N PRO A 253 -26.36 20.65 5.90
CA PRO A 253 -25.29 20.76 6.89
C PRO A 253 -25.78 20.34 8.29
N TRP A 254 -24.87 19.98 9.17
CA TRP A 254 -25.19 19.65 10.57
C TRP A 254 -25.86 20.82 11.29
N ILE A 255 -25.68 22.04 10.80
CA ILE A 255 -26.46 23.22 11.17
C ILE A 255 -27.95 22.96 10.93
N GLY A 256 -28.71 22.90 12.00
CA GLY A 256 -30.17 22.75 11.95
C GLY A 256 -30.69 21.34 11.72
N TYR A 257 -29.86 20.34 11.83
CA TYR A 257 -30.23 18.92 11.61
C TYR A 257 -30.87 18.23 12.83
N GLY A 258 -31.32 19.02 13.79
CA GLY A 258 -31.99 18.48 15.00
C GLY A 258 -31.03 17.87 16.01
N ASP A 259 -29.71 17.94 15.77
CA ASP A 259 -28.73 17.61 16.80
C ASP A 259 -28.36 18.87 17.56
N GLU A 260 -28.90 19.02 18.78
CA GLU A 260 -28.75 20.20 19.61
C GLU A 260 -27.29 20.54 19.91
N THR A 261 -26.41 19.54 19.88
CA THR A 261 -24.98 19.69 20.18
C THR A 261 -24.21 20.31 19.02
N ALA A 262 -24.42 19.89 17.79
CA ALA A 262 -23.80 20.51 16.62
C ALA A 262 -24.33 21.96 16.43
N GLY A 263 -25.62 22.22 16.68
CA GLY A 263 -26.21 23.54 16.58
C GLY A 263 -25.61 24.59 17.54
N ASN A 264 -24.96 24.18 18.62
CA ASN A 264 -24.25 25.06 19.55
C ASN A 264 -22.77 25.31 19.17
N SER A 265 -22.25 24.66 18.16
CA SER A 265 -20.84 24.78 17.75
C SER A 265 -20.56 26.06 16.93
N ILE A 266 -19.32 26.51 16.97
CA ILE A 266 -18.78 27.50 16.04
C ILE A 266 -18.24 26.74 14.84
N TYR A 267 -18.85 26.94 13.66
CA TYR A 267 -18.37 26.31 12.43
C TYR A 267 -17.12 27.02 11.92
N VAL A 268 -16.10 26.24 11.62
CA VAL A 268 -14.81 26.70 11.10
C VAL A 268 -14.41 25.82 9.91
N THR A 269 -13.60 26.35 8.99
CA THR A 269 -12.78 25.50 8.12
C THR A 269 -11.57 25.02 8.92
N TRP A 270 -10.87 23.99 8.45
CA TRP A 270 -9.61 23.58 9.08
C TRP A 270 -8.57 24.71 9.05
N ARG A 271 -8.46 25.45 7.95
CA ARG A 271 -7.57 26.60 7.84
C ARG A 271 -7.87 27.63 8.92
N GLU A 272 -9.15 28.03 9.07
CA GLU A 272 -9.57 28.98 10.09
C GLU A 272 -9.26 28.47 11.51
N TYR A 273 -9.47 27.18 11.77
CA TYR A 273 -9.15 26.57 13.05
C TYR A 273 -7.65 26.67 13.37
N PHE A 274 -6.77 26.26 12.45
CA PHE A 274 -5.33 26.29 12.69
C PHE A 274 -4.75 27.71 12.76
N GLU A 275 -5.21 28.63 11.92
CA GLU A 275 -4.62 29.96 11.80
C GLU A 275 -5.17 30.97 12.81
N SER A 276 -6.41 30.79 13.26
CA SER A 276 -7.10 31.80 14.09
C SER A 276 -7.52 31.30 15.47
N VAL A 277 -7.84 30.01 15.62
CA VAL A 277 -8.37 29.43 16.86
C VAL A 277 -7.24 28.80 17.68
N ALA A 278 -6.58 27.78 17.13
CA ALA A 278 -5.59 26.96 17.84
C ALA A 278 -4.14 27.34 17.51
N ASN A 279 -3.89 28.52 16.93
CA ASN A 279 -2.57 28.92 16.45
C ASN A 279 -1.49 29.03 17.54
N SER A 280 -1.91 29.21 18.79
CA SER A 280 -1.02 29.30 19.98
C SER A 280 -1.09 28.08 20.88
N ASP A 281 -1.86 27.06 20.53
CA ASP A 281 -1.99 25.87 21.35
C ASP A 281 -0.67 25.10 21.42
N PRO A 282 -0.34 24.48 22.56
CA PRO A 282 0.85 23.65 22.69
C PRO A 282 0.76 22.43 21.76
N ARG A 283 1.92 21.95 21.32
CA ARG A 283 2.03 20.82 20.43
C ARG A 283 2.92 19.74 21.00
N GLU A 284 2.53 18.51 20.83
CA GLU A 284 3.31 17.32 21.13
C GLU A 284 3.85 16.70 19.83
N ASP A 285 4.98 16.01 19.89
CA ASP A 285 5.52 15.31 18.74
C ASP A 285 4.82 13.96 18.57
N TYR A 286 4.21 13.74 17.42
CA TYR A 286 3.52 12.51 17.06
C TYR A 286 4.19 11.82 15.88
N LYS A 287 4.82 10.68 16.14
CA LYS A 287 5.40 9.80 15.11
C LYS A 287 4.44 8.67 14.83
N MET A 288 3.46 8.93 13.98
CA MET A 288 2.51 7.90 13.54
C MET A 288 3.26 6.87 12.67
N SER A 289 3.12 5.62 13.02
CA SER A 289 3.61 4.48 12.22
C SER A 289 2.47 3.82 11.46
N GLN A 290 2.79 2.89 10.54
CA GLN A 290 1.76 2.09 9.90
C GLN A 290 1.00 1.19 10.89
N GLU A 291 1.54 0.94 12.07
CA GLU A 291 0.89 0.20 13.15
C GLU A 291 -0.29 0.97 13.78
N ASP A 292 -0.26 2.30 13.70
CA ASP A 292 -1.33 3.16 14.23
C ASP A 292 -2.56 3.22 13.32
N VAL A 293 -2.45 2.72 12.08
CA VAL A 293 -3.59 2.61 11.15
C VAL A 293 -4.27 1.27 11.36
N ARG A 294 -5.54 1.34 11.78
CA ARG A 294 -6.39 0.16 12.05
C ARG A 294 -7.38 -0.05 10.92
N THR A 295 -7.24 -1.15 10.23
CA THR A 295 -8.20 -1.56 9.19
C THR A 295 -9.52 -2.04 9.79
N SER A 296 -10.57 -2.02 9.01
CA SER A 296 -11.91 -2.40 9.44
C SER A 296 -12.51 -3.52 8.57
N LEU A 297 -13.57 -3.26 7.85
CA LEU A 297 -14.37 -4.27 7.15
C LEU A 297 -13.85 -4.71 5.79
N MET A 298 -12.98 -3.96 5.18
CA MET A 298 -12.62 -4.08 3.76
C MET A 298 -11.99 -5.42 3.34
N TRP A 299 -11.46 -6.19 4.26
CA TRP A 299 -10.69 -7.40 3.94
C TRP A 299 -11.50 -8.70 4.07
N GLY A 300 -12.79 -8.67 3.75
CA GLY A 300 -13.68 -9.78 4.02
C GLY A 300 -14.07 -10.63 2.81
N SER A 301 -13.36 -10.58 1.67
CA SER A 301 -13.82 -11.37 0.52
C SER A 301 -12.72 -11.85 -0.41
N GLN A 302 -13.01 -12.92 -1.15
CA GLN A 302 -12.15 -13.46 -2.21
C GLN A 302 -11.93 -12.44 -3.34
N VAL A 303 -12.94 -11.64 -3.68
CA VAL A 303 -12.83 -10.66 -4.76
C VAL A 303 -11.83 -9.56 -4.44
N LEU A 304 -11.69 -9.17 -3.16
CA LEU A 304 -10.72 -8.16 -2.76
C LEU A 304 -9.27 -8.59 -3.02
N GLN A 305 -8.95 -9.85 -2.88
CA GLN A 305 -7.61 -10.34 -3.22
C GLN A 305 -7.33 -10.28 -4.72
N ARG A 306 -8.35 -10.55 -5.56
CA ARG A 306 -8.22 -10.34 -7.02
C ARG A 306 -7.99 -8.87 -7.35
N ILE A 307 -8.74 -7.97 -6.73
CA ILE A 307 -8.58 -6.52 -6.87
C ILE A 307 -7.17 -6.10 -6.45
N ALA A 308 -6.71 -6.51 -5.26
CA ALA A 308 -5.38 -6.19 -4.75
C ALA A 308 -4.26 -6.59 -5.73
N ARG A 309 -4.34 -7.80 -6.30
CA ARG A 309 -3.38 -8.29 -7.30
C ARG A 309 -3.43 -7.51 -8.62
N GLN A 310 -4.64 -7.20 -9.10
CA GLN A 310 -4.81 -6.41 -10.33
C GLN A 310 -4.21 -5.02 -10.16
N VAL A 311 -4.56 -4.34 -9.08
CA VAL A 311 -4.04 -2.99 -8.76
C VAL A 311 -2.52 -3.00 -8.64
N ARG A 312 -1.94 -3.89 -7.81
CA ARG A 312 -0.49 -3.96 -7.59
C ARG A 312 0.28 -4.26 -8.89
N ARG A 313 -0.18 -5.22 -9.68
CA ARG A 313 0.47 -5.54 -10.95
C ARG A 313 0.47 -4.33 -11.88
N THR A 314 -0.64 -3.62 -11.99
CA THR A 314 -0.77 -2.45 -12.85
C THR A 314 0.07 -1.27 -12.33
N GLU A 315 0.14 -1.03 -11.00
CA GLU A 315 1.06 -0.05 -10.41
C GLU A 315 2.50 -0.28 -10.86
N ASN A 316 3.00 -1.51 -10.65
CA ASN A 316 4.36 -1.87 -11.03
C ASN A 316 4.58 -1.73 -12.54
N ASN A 317 3.61 -2.13 -13.36
CA ASN A 317 3.69 -2.06 -14.81
C ASN A 317 3.81 -0.61 -15.32
N ILE A 318 3.02 0.33 -14.78
CA ILE A 318 3.10 1.75 -15.20
C ILE A 318 4.45 2.34 -14.81
N VAL A 319 4.92 2.12 -13.58
CA VAL A 319 6.21 2.63 -13.11
C VAL A 319 7.37 2.07 -13.94
N MET A 320 7.37 0.76 -14.22
CA MET A 320 8.36 0.13 -15.08
C MET A 320 8.30 0.69 -16.51
N THR A 321 7.10 0.92 -17.04
CA THR A 321 6.90 1.49 -18.39
C THR A 321 7.46 2.90 -18.47
N GLU A 322 7.20 3.78 -17.51
CA GLU A 322 7.77 5.13 -17.47
C GLU A 322 9.31 5.09 -17.40
N LYS A 323 9.88 4.26 -16.52
CA LYS A 323 11.33 4.08 -16.39
C LYS A 323 11.96 3.57 -17.70
N ALA A 324 11.41 2.52 -18.28
CA ALA A 324 11.89 1.95 -19.54
C ALA A 324 11.73 2.95 -20.70
N GLY A 325 10.60 3.65 -20.76
CA GLY A 325 10.34 4.67 -21.78
C GLY A 325 11.32 5.85 -21.73
N ALA A 326 11.66 6.31 -20.53
CA ALA A 326 12.68 7.36 -20.35
C ALA A 326 14.08 6.89 -20.80
N MET A 327 14.45 5.65 -20.46
CA MET A 327 15.71 5.04 -20.94
C MET A 327 15.74 4.90 -22.47
N LEU A 328 14.64 4.45 -23.08
CA LEU A 328 14.52 4.34 -24.53
C LEU A 328 14.57 5.70 -25.23
N LYS A 329 13.96 6.73 -24.60
CA LYS A 329 14.06 8.12 -25.08
C LYS A 329 15.50 8.64 -25.10
N LEU A 330 16.27 8.35 -24.05
CA LEU A 330 17.69 8.70 -23.97
C LEU A 330 18.54 7.91 -24.97
N ASP A 331 18.22 6.63 -25.20
CA ASP A 331 18.97 5.76 -26.15
C ASP A 331 18.65 6.07 -27.62
N ARG A 332 17.40 6.43 -27.94
CA ARG A 332 16.90 6.46 -29.32
C ARG A 332 16.26 7.77 -29.74
N GLY A 333 16.03 8.69 -28.83
CA GLY A 333 15.35 9.96 -29.10
C GLY A 333 13.83 9.89 -29.22
N VAL A 334 13.20 8.70 -29.11
CA VAL A 334 11.75 8.51 -29.21
C VAL A 334 11.19 8.17 -27.81
N GLY A 335 10.27 8.99 -27.30
CA GLY A 335 9.64 8.80 -26.00
C GLY A 335 8.24 8.19 -26.09
N LEU A 336 7.69 7.87 -24.93
CA LEU A 336 6.32 7.38 -24.79
C LEU A 336 5.29 8.43 -25.22
N ASP A 337 4.15 7.97 -25.73
CA ASP A 337 2.96 8.81 -25.86
C ASP A 337 2.42 9.17 -24.47
N GLN A 338 2.58 10.44 -24.09
CA GLN A 338 2.21 10.92 -22.77
C GLN A 338 0.70 10.81 -22.51
N ALA A 339 -0.13 10.93 -23.53
CA ALA A 339 -1.58 10.82 -23.38
C ALA A 339 -2.00 9.39 -22.98
N ARG A 340 -1.32 8.37 -23.51
CA ARG A 340 -1.53 6.98 -23.10
C ARG A 340 -1.10 6.75 -21.65
N ILE A 341 0.03 7.32 -21.24
CA ILE A 341 0.52 7.19 -19.86
C ILE A 341 -0.38 7.92 -18.88
N ASP A 342 -0.85 9.12 -19.22
CA ASP A 342 -1.82 9.86 -18.39
C ASP A 342 -3.14 9.08 -18.24
N GLU A 343 -3.64 8.42 -19.30
CA GLU A 343 -4.83 7.57 -19.22
C GLU A 343 -4.58 6.28 -18.42
N ALA A 344 -3.38 5.69 -18.51
CA ALA A 344 -3.00 4.55 -17.69
C ALA A 344 -2.99 4.91 -16.19
N TRP A 345 -2.37 6.05 -15.83
CA TRP A 345 -2.42 6.55 -14.45
C TRP A 345 -3.86 6.86 -14.02
N ARG A 346 -4.63 7.55 -14.85
CA ARG A 346 -6.04 7.88 -14.55
C ARG A 346 -6.85 6.63 -14.21
N THR A 347 -6.80 5.62 -15.06
CA THR A 347 -7.59 4.40 -14.87
C THR A 347 -7.08 3.57 -13.68
N LEU A 348 -5.77 3.54 -13.43
CA LEU A 348 -5.25 2.95 -12.21
C LEU A 348 -5.73 3.69 -10.95
N MET A 349 -5.66 5.02 -10.94
CA MET A 349 -6.12 5.81 -9.79
C MET A 349 -7.59 5.56 -9.47
N LEU A 350 -8.45 5.43 -10.47
CA LEU A 350 -9.85 5.05 -10.29
C LEU A 350 -10.00 3.63 -9.72
N ALA A 351 -9.16 2.68 -10.14
CA ALA A 351 -9.16 1.32 -9.59
C ALA A 351 -8.70 1.28 -8.12
N GLN A 352 -8.02 2.32 -7.63
CA GLN A 352 -7.57 2.47 -6.25
C GLN A 352 -8.60 3.15 -5.34
N HIS A 353 -9.76 3.53 -5.85
CA HIS A 353 -10.83 4.17 -5.08
C HIS A 353 -11.18 3.35 -3.84
N HIS A 354 -11.46 4.02 -2.70
CA HIS A 354 -11.78 3.33 -1.45
C HIS A 354 -13.00 2.41 -1.55
N ASP A 355 -14.04 2.80 -2.27
CA ASP A 355 -15.24 1.99 -2.51
C ASP A 355 -14.95 0.67 -3.24
N SER A 356 -13.86 0.60 -3.99
CA SER A 356 -13.37 -0.64 -4.57
C SER A 356 -13.13 -1.72 -3.53
N TRP A 357 -12.76 -1.30 -2.33
CA TRP A 357 -12.43 -2.19 -1.21
C TRP A 357 -13.61 -2.42 -0.27
N ILE A 358 -14.54 -1.48 -0.22
CA ILE A 358 -15.69 -1.53 0.70
C ILE A 358 -16.85 -2.27 0.07
N VAL A 359 -17.19 -1.91 -1.15
CA VAL A 359 -18.43 -2.34 -1.83
C VAL A 359 -18.16 -2.94 -3.22
N PRO A 360 -17.22 -3.89 -3.36
CA PRO A 360 -16.79 -4.40 -4.67
C PRO A 360 -17.91 -5.02 -5.49
N TYR A 361 -19.01 -5.43 -4.87
CA TYR A 361 -20.17 -6.04 -5.51
C TYR A 361 -21.31 -5.08 -5.80
N ASN A 362 -21.20 -3.81 -5.36
CA ASN A 362 -22.21 -2.82 -5.72
C ASN A 362 -22.07 -2.45 -7.20
N GLU A 363 -23.22 -2.27 -7.88
CA GLU A 363 -23.21 -1.72 -9.22
C GLU A 363 -22.74 -0.28 -9.18
N LEU A 364 -21.79 0.06 -10.04
CA LEU A 364 -21.25 1.40 -10.19
C LEU A 364 -21.88 2.11 -11.40
N ASN A 365 -21.98 1.42 -12.53
CA ASN A 365 -22.47 1.97 -13.79
C ASN A 365 -22.96 0.85 -14.71
N GLU A 366 -23.26 1.18 -15.96
CA GLU A 366 -23.71 0.23 -16.98
C GLU A 366 -22.72 -0.91 -17.29
N ARG A 367 -21.46 -0.80 -16.89
CA ARG A 367 -20.44 -1.86 -17.00
C ARG A 367 -20.59 -2.92 -15.92
N GLY A 368 -21.30 -2.63 -14.84
CA GLY A 368 -21.54 -3.54 -13.72
C GLY A 368 -20.99 -3.04 -12.40
N THR A 369 -20.49 -3.99 -11.60
CA THR A 369 -19.99 -3.75 -10.24
C THR A 369 -18.69 -2.96 -10.20
N TRP A 370 -18.30 -2.50 -8.99
CA TRP A 370 -16.96 -1.95 -8.77
C TRP A 370 -15.88 -2.93 -9.24
N ALA A 371 -15.98 -4.23 -8.88
CA ALA A 371 -15.02 -5.25 -9.30
C ALA A 371 -14.90 -5.39 -10.82
N ASP A 372 -16.01 -5.29 -11.56
CA ASP A 372 -16.03 -5.32 -13.03
C ASP A 372 -15.32 -4.08 -13.60
N ASN A 373 -15.58 -2.92 -13.02
CA ASN A 373 -14.93 -1.67 -13.43
C ASN A 373 -13.42 -1.69 -13.15
N ILE A 374 -12.98 -2.22 -12.00
CA ILE A 374 -11.56 -2.35 -11.68
C ILE A 374 -10.85 -3.27 -12.66
N ALA A 375 -11.48 -4.41 -13.00
CA ALA A 375 -10.92 -5.32 -14.01
C ALA A 375 -10.76 -4.62 -15.36
N PHE A 376 -11.72 -3.79 -15.75
CA PHE A 376 -11.64 -2.98 -16.96
C PHE A 376 -10.55 -1.90 -16.87
N TRP A 377 -10.52 -1.10 -15.78
CA TRP A 377 -9.58 0.01 -15.62
C TRP A 377 -8.13 -0.48 -15.56
N THR A 378 -7.85 -1.53 -14.80
CA THR A 378 -6.49 -2.11 -14.73
C THR A 378 -6.07 -2.71 -16.08
N SER A 379 -6.98 -3.38 -16.79
CA SER A 379 -6.70 -3.90 -18.14
C SER A 379 -6.47 -2.78 -19.14
N SER A 380 -7.21 -1.67 -19.03
CA SER A 380 -7.02 -0.48 -19.88
C SER A 380 -5.66 0.17 -19.61
N ALA A 381 -5.27 0.29 -18.34
CA ALA A 381 -3.96 0.83 -17.98
C ALA A 381 -2.82 -0.06 -18.53
N ASP A 382 -2.90 -1.37 -18.31
CA ASP A 382 -1.91 -2.33 -18.83
C ASP A 382 -1.81 -2.25 -20.36
N PHE A 383 -2.94 -2.20 -21.06
CA PHE A 383 -2.99 -2.05 -22.52
C PHE A 383 -2.32 -0.77 -23.00
N ASN A 384 -2.61 0.39 -22.35
CA ASN A 384 -1.95 1.66 -22.72
C ASN A 384 -0.43 1.61 -22.51
N CYS A 385 0.04 0.94 -21.46
CA CYS A 385 1.47 0.72 -21.22
C CYS A 385 2.11 -0.17 -22.32
N GLU A 386 1.46 -1.27 -22.67
CA GLU A 386 1.92 -2.20 -23.72
C GLU A 386 2.00 -1.50 -25.07
N GLU A 387 0.95 -0.77 -25.48
CA GLU A 387 0.93 -0.01 -26.73
C GLU A 387 1.99 1.09 -26.76
N ALA A 388 2.12 1.89 -25.68
CA ALA A 388 3.10 2.95 -25.58
C ALA A 388 4.54 2.41 -25.72
N LEU A 389 4.84 1.26 -25.13
CA LEU A 389 6.15 0.59 -25.29
C LEU A 389 6.32 -0.02 -26.67
N ALA A 390 5.29 -0.64 -27.25
CA ALA A 390 5.36 -1.25 -28.58
C ALA A 390 5.69 -0.23 -29.67
N GLU A 391 5.24 1.02 -29.51
CA GLU A 391 5.55 2.12 -30.44
C GLU A 391 7.02 2.53 -30.43
N ILE A 392 7.73 2.38 -29.30
CA ILE A 392 9.12 2.86 -29.14
C ILE A 392 10.16 1.75 -29.05
N VAL A 393 9.74 0.54 -28.68
CA VAL A 393 10.65 -0.63 -28.71
C VAL A 393 10.91 -1.02 -30.16
N PRO A 394 12.18 -1.15 -30.57
CA PRO A 394 12.49 -1.47 -31.96
C PRO A 394 12.03 -2.87 -32.32
N VAL A 395 11.00 -2.96 -33.15
CA VAL A 395 10.60 -4.20 -33.81
C VAL A 395 11.37 -4.26 -35.15
N GLY A 396 12.62 -4.61 -35.10
CA GLY A 396 13.36 -4.88 -36.34
C GLY A 396 12.92 -6.23 -36.94
N GLU A 397 13.08 -6.41 -38.26
CA GLU A 397 12.83 -7.69 -38.91
C GLU A 397 13.70 -8.79 -38.29
N VAL A 398 13.06 -9.82 -37.74
CA VAL A 398 13.75 -11.02 -37.28
C VAL A 398 14.33 -11.74 -38.49
N LYS A 399 15.64 -11.82 -38.56
CA LYS A 399 16.32 -12.51 -39.68
C LYS A 399 16.14 -14.03 -39.59
N ASP A 400 16.18 -14.76 -40.66
CA ASP A 400 15.98 -16.22 -40.69
C ASP A 400 16.90 -17.03 -39.76
N ASN A 401 18.01 -16.45 -39.30
CA ASN A 401 19.02 -17.11 -38.50
C ASN A 401 19.47 -16.35 -37.25
N LEU A 402 18.82 -15.19 -36.96
CA LEU A 402 19.17 -14.34 -35.85
C LEU A 402 17.94 -13.57 -35.34
N PHE A 403 17.67 -13.62 -34.05
CA PHE A 403 16.89 -12.61 -33.34
C PHE A 403 17.65 -12.14 -32.11
N ASN A 404 17.28 -10.99 -31.62
CA ASN A 404 17.84 -10.41 -30.40
C ASN A 404 16.80 -10.35 -29.30
N VAL A 405 17.26 -10.35 -28.06
CA VAL A 405 16.48 -10.11 -26.87
C VAL A 405 17.03 -8.85 -26.19
N LYS A 406 16.30 -7.74 -26.26
CA LYS A 406 16.60 -6.54 -25.51
C LYS A 406 16.06 -6.71 -24.09
N ILE A 407 16.91 -6.54 -23.11
CA ILE A 407 16.58 -6.67 -21.68
C ILE A 407 16.81 -5.33 -21.00
N ILE A 408 15.83 -4.91 -20.19
CA ILE A 408 15.86 -3.65 -19.44
C ILE A 408 15.78 -3.97 -17.95
N ASN A 409 16.71 -3.43 -17.18
CA ASN A 409 16.69 -3.39 -15.73
C ASN A 409 16.25 -2.00 -15.29
N THR A 410 15.07 -1.89 -14.69
CA THR A 410 14.48 -0.65 -14.19
C THR A 410 14.85 -0.33 -12.73
N LEU A 411 15.70 -1.17 -12.10
CA LEU A 411 16.12 -1.01 -10.71
C LEU A 411 17.51 -0.38 -10.60
N SER A 412 17.74 0.33 -9.51
CA SER A 412 18.96 1.10 -9.23
C SER A 412 20.17 0.24 -8.79
N PHE A 413 20.05 -1.08 -8.82
CA PHE A 413 21.10 -2.02 -8.42
C PHE A 413 21.26 -3.15 -9.45
N SER A 414 22.41 -3.82 -9.39
CA SER A 414 22.77 -4.96 -10.27
C SER A 414 21.90 -6.18 -9.96
N ARG A 415 21.52 -6.90 -11.02
CA ARG A 415 20.71 -8.13 -10.89
C ARG A 415 21.38 -9.31 -11.59
N ASN A 416 21.13 -10.50 -11.02
CA ASN A 416 21.50 -11.76 -11.63
C ASN A 416 20.27 -12.68 -11.67
N SER A 417 19.47 -12.55 -12.70
CA SER A 417 18.13 -13.15 -12.78
C SER A 417 18.04 -14.15 -13.93
N VAL A 418 17.10 -15.09 -13.82
CA VAL A 418 16.72 -15.97 -14.93
C VAL A 418 15.56 -15.34 -15.71
N VAL A 419 15.72 -15.22 -17.02
CA VAL A 419 14.69 -14.71 -17.92
C VAL A 419 14.12 -15.81 -18.80
N SER A 420 12.85 -15.69 -19.14
CA SER A 420 12.12 -16.60 -20.02
C SER A 420 11.46 -15.82 -21.16
N VAL A 421 11.83 -16.09 -22.39
CA VAL A 421 11.43 -15.32 -23.58
C VAL A 421 10.81 -16.25 -24.62
N ALA A 422 9.69 -15.85 -25.21
CA ALA A 422 9.07 -16.60 -26.31
C ALA A 422 10.00 -16.62 -27.54
N VAL A 423 10.19 -17.79 -28.09
CA VAL A 423 11.03 -17.99 -29.31
C VAL A 423 10.15 -17.73 -30.53
N PRO A 424 10.56 -16.88 -31.49
CA PRO A 424 9.81 -16.69 -32.73
C PRO A 424 9.56 -18.04 -33.43
N SER A 425 8.38 -18.22 -33.97
CA SER A 425 7.95 -19.52 -34.55
C SER A 425 8.91 -20.07 -35.61
N SER A 426 9.56 -19.19 -36.36
CA SER A 426 10.59 -19.55 -37.36
C SER A 426 11.86 -20.17 -36.78
N PHE A 427 12.08 -20.08 -35.46
CA PHE A 427 13.24 -20.65 -34.74
C PHE A 427 12.91 -21.93 -33.98
N LEU A 428 11.64 -22.28 -33.83
CA LEU A 428 11.25 -23.51 -33.15
C LEU A 428 11.85 -24.75 -33.83
N GLY A 429 12.39 -25.66 -33.02
CA GLY A 429 13.02 -26.88 -33.50
C GLY A 429 14.42 -26.68 -34.11
N LYS A 430 14.94 -25.46 -34.23
CA LYS A 430 16.31 -25.19 -34.66
C LYS A 430 17.31 -25.30 -33.51
N ASN A 431 18.56 -25.61 -33.84
CA ASN A 431 19.64 -25.50 -32.86
C ASN A 431 20.02 -24.05 -32.65
N LEU A 432 19.99 -23.58 -31.39
CA LEU A 432 20.23 -22.20 -31.03
C LEU A 432 21.55 -22.02 -30.27
N ARG A 433 22.03 -20.80 -30.25
CA ARG A 433 23.14 -20.30 -29.44
C ARG A 433 22.83 -18.91 -28.93
N VAL A 434 22.95 -18.71 -27.62
CA VAL A 434 22.76 -17.41 -27.00
C VAL A 434 24.09 -16.78 -26.68
N LYS A 435 24.20 -15.47 -26.96
CA LYS A 435 25.37 -14.65 -26.58
C LYS A 435 24.92 -13.38 -25.86
N ASP A 436 25.70 -13.00 -24.85
CA ASP A 436 25.52 -11.73 -24.15
C ASP A 436 25.97 -10.52 -25.00
N SER A 437 25.81 -9.31 -24.47
CA SER A 437 26.22 -8.03 -25.06
C SER A 437 27.71 -7.92 -25.36
N LYS A 438 28.55 -8.74 -24.71
CA LYS A 438 30.00 -8.82 -24.90
C LYS A 438 30.39 -9.93 -25.90
N GLY A 439 29.42 -10.67 -26.44
CA GLY A 439 29.64 -11.77 -27.39
C GLY A 439 30.04 -13.09 -26.74
N LYS A 440 29.97 -13.21 -25.40
CA LYS A 440 30.24 -14.42 -24.64
C LYS A 440 29.02 -15.37 -24.73
N ASP A 441 29.29 -16.69 -24.82
CA ASP A 441 28.23 -17.70 -24.80
C ASP A 441 27.52 -17.74 -23.47
N VAL A 442 26.18 -17.74 -23.52
CA VAL A 442 25.28 -17.88 -22.37
C VAL A 442 24.65 -19.27 -22.41
N ARG A 443 24.64 -19.95 -21.26
CA ARG A 443 23.92 -21.23 -21.12
C ARG A 443 22.40 -20.94 -21.11
N PHE A 444 21.65 -21.78 -21.78
CA PHE A 444 20.20 -21.65 -21.90
C PHE A 444 19.52 -23.00 -21.94
N SER A 445 18.24 -23.04 -21.71
CA SER A 445 17.36 -24.18 -21.93
C SER A 445 16.16 -23.79 -22.79
N LEU A 446 15.61 -24.74 -23.53
CA LEU A 446 14.36 -24.60 -24.25
C LEU A 446 13.28 -25.34 -23.46
N ILE A 447 12.25 -24.64 -23.03
CA ILE A 447 11.11 -25.16 -22.27
C ILE A 447 9.84 -24.81 -23.06
N GLY A 448 9.28 -25.80 -23.75
CA GLY A 448 8.20 -25.56 -24.71
C GLY A 448 8.67 -24.67 -25.87
N ASP A 449 7.98 -23.58 -26.06
CA ASP A 449 8.27 -22.51 -27.04
C ASP A 449 9.10 -21.35 -26.46
N ARG A 450 9.68 -21.50 -25.25
CA ARG A 450 10.43 -20.45 -24.58
C ARG A 450 11.89 -20.81 -24.42
N ILE A 451 12.74 -19.81 -24.58
CA ILE A 451 14.16 -19.89 -24.23
C ILE A 451 14.38 -19.29 -22.85
N VAL A 452 15.03 -20.04 -21.98
CA VAL A 452 15.28 -19.68 -20.57
C VAL A 452 16.79 -19.60 -20.36
N PHE A 453 17.29 -18.48 -19.84
CA PHE A 453 18.71 -18.28 -19.60
C PHE A 453 18.94 -17.24 -18.48
N ARG A 454 20.13 -17.31 -17.90
CA ARG A 454 20.56 -16.39 -16.85
C ARG A 454 21.18 -15.13 -17.45
N VAL A 455 20.85 -13.98 -16.87
CA VAL A 455 21.37 -12.67 -17.25
C VAL A 455 21.90 -11.92 -16.04
N GLY A 456 23.08 -11.31 -16.18
CA GLY A 456 23.58 -10.30 -15.26
C GLY A 456 23.34 -8.93 -15.87
N MET A 457 22.60 -8.08 -15.17
CA MET A 457 22.30 -6.71 -15.58
C MET A 457 22.88 -5.72 -14.58
N ARG A 458 23.44 -4.61 -15.08
CA ARG A 458 23.89 -3.50 -14.27
C ARG A 458 22.72 -2.69 -13.72
N PRO A 459 22.97 -1.79 -12.75
CA PRO A 459 21.96 -0.86 -12.28
C PRO A 459 21.36 -0.08 -13.46
N PHE A 460 20.06 0.10 -13.45
CA PHE A 460 19.28 0.94 -14.36
C PHE A 460 19.81 0.94 -15.80
N SER A 461 19.78 -0.22 -16.44
CA SER A 461 20.51 -0.48 -17.67
C SER A 461 19.71 -1.24 -18.73
N MET A 462 20.16 -1.11 -19.96
CA MET A 462 19.70 -1.93 -21.10
C MET A 462 20.85 -2.75 -21.67
N ALA A 463 20.55 -3.97 -22.09
CA ALA A 463 21.51 -4.83 -22.81
C ALA A 463 20.80 -5.68 -23.87
N THR A 464 21.52 -6.05 -24.93
CA THR A 464 20.98 -6.91 -25.98
C THR A 464 21.72 -8.24 -26.01
N PHE A 465 20.96 -9.33 -25.96
CA PHE A 465 21.42 -10.69 -26.10
C PHE A 465 21.06 -11.20 -27.49
N SER A 466 21.99 -11.87 -28.19
CA SER A 466 21.73 -12.40 -29.51
C SER A 466 21.46 -13.90 -29.46
N VAL A 467 20.42 -14.34 -30.19
CA VAL A 467 20.04 -15.74 -30.34
C VAL A 467 20.21 -16.13 -31.82
N LYS A 468 21.15 -17.01 -32.09
CA LYS A 468 21.54 -17.43 -33.49
C LYS A 468 21.28 -18.89 -33.73
N VAL A 469 20.86 -19.21 -34.94
CA VAL A 469 20.81 -20.59 -35.44
C VAL A 469 22.25 -21.12 -35.63
N THR A 470 22.51 -22.33 -35.17
CA THR A 470 23.82 -22.99 -35.26
C THR A 470 23.68 -24.42 -35.73
N SER A 471 24.78 -24.96 -36.28
CA SER A 471 24.84 -26.38 -36.66
C SER A 471 25.02 -27.37 -35.50
N LYS A 472 25.42 -26.86 -34.32
CA LYS A 472 25.64 -27.68 -33.13
C LYS A 472 24.73 -27.19 -31.99
N ARG A 473 23.97 -28.12 -31.41
CA ARG A 473 23.16 -27.86 -30.24
C ARG A 473 24.05 -27.57 -29.01
N LYS A 474 23.84 -26.43 -28.38
CA LYS A 474 24.48 -26.05 -27.11
C LYS A 474 23.37 -25.63 -26.13
N GLU A 475 22.68 -26.57 -25.57
CA GLU A 475 21.75 -26.32 -24.46
C GLU A 475 22.26 -26.98 -23.17
N SER A 476 21.99 -26.42 -22.06
CA SER A 476 22.04 -27.16 -20.79
C SER A 476 20.79 -28.03 -20.71
N GLY A 477 21.01 -29.34 -20.60
CA GLY A 477 19.92 -30.29 -20.62
C GLY A 477 18.92 -30.05 -19.48
N THR A 478 17.62 -30.11 -19.82
CA THR A 478 16.58 -30.25 -18.81
C THR A 478 16.63 -31.66 -18.27
N VAL A 479 16.89 -31.82 -17.00
CA VAL A 479 16.90 -33.14 -16.37
C VAL A 479 15.65 -33.21 -15.49
N VAL A 480 14.69 -34.02 -15.91
CA VAL A 480 13.58 -34.42 -15.02
C VAL A 480 14.09 -35.54 -14.14
N LYS A 481 14.16 -35.29 -12.82
CA LYS A 481 14.48 -36.33 -11.84
C LYS A 481 13.42 -36.27 -10.74
N GLU A 482 12.83 -37.38 -10.42
CA GLU A 482 12.14 -37.58 -9.16
C GLU A 482 13.20 -37.80 -8.07
N TYR A 483 13.13 -37.00 -7.02
CA TYR A 483 13.97 -37.16 -5.85
C TYR A 483 13.11 -37.74 -4.73
N SER A 484 13.30 -38.96 -4.36
CA SER A 484 12.73 -39.55 -3.14
C SER A 484 13.86 -40.02 -2.25
N SER A 485 13.73 -39.78 -0.95
CA SER A 485 14.63 -40.38 0.05
C SER A 485 14.11 -41.75 0.49
N GLU A 486 14.96 -42.54 1.14
CA GLU A 486 14.60 -43.85 1.69
C GLU A 486 13.46 -43.77 2.73
N ASP A 487 13.26 -42.60 3.34
CA ASP A 487 12.23 -42.34 4.38
C ASP A 487 10.90 -41.81 3.83
N GLY A 488 10.70 -41.79 2.49
CA GLY A 488 9.48 -41.26 1.86
C GLY A 488 9.42 -39.73 1.75
N LEU A 489 10.48 -39.04 2.16
CA LEU A 489 10.62 -37.59 2.01
C LEU A 489 11.18 -37.23 0.65
N VAL A 490 10.91 -36.02 0.16
CA VAL A 490 11.47 -35.48 -1.09
C VAL A 490 12.45 -34.36 -0.75
N THR A 491 13.70 -34.51 -1.16
CA THR A 491 14.75 -33.49 -0.93
C THR A 491 15.13 -32.82 -2.22
N VAL A 492 15.10 -31.51 -2.25
CA VAL A 492 15.52 -30.68 -3.40
C VAL A 492 16.57 -29.68 -2.94
N ALA A 493 17.63 -29.56 -3.72
CA ALA A 493 18.73 -28.66 -3.40
C ALA A 493 19.05 -27.72 -4.58
N SER A 494 19.33 -26.45 -4.26
CA SER A 494 20.02 -25.48 -5.09
C SER A 494 21.42 -25.24 -4.56
N ASP A 495 22.13 -24.27 -5.09
CA ASP A 495 23.44 -23.82 -4.57
C ASP A 495 23.32 -23.09 -3.21
N LEU A 496 22.14 -22.55 -2.87
CA LEU A 496 21.89 -21.79 -1.64
C LEU A 496 21.12 -22.58 -0.57
N TYR A 497 20.24 -23.50 -0.96
CA TYR A 497 19.29 -24.14 -0.05
C TYR A 497 19.18 -25.65 -0.25
N THR A 498 18.88 -26.33 0.83
CA THR A 498 18.34 -27.70 0.83
C THR A 498 16.96 -27.68 1.49
N ILE A 499 15.93 -28.07 0.74
CA ILE A 499 14.54 -28.12 1.20
C ILE A 499 14.07 -29.58 1.25
N ILE A 500 13.43 -29.95 2.35
CA ILE A 500 12.88 -31.27 2.58
C ILE A 500 11.37 -31.19 2.66
N PHE A 501 10.68 -31.90 1.79
CA PHE A 501 9.22 -31.95 1.71
C PHE A 501 8.72 -33.28 2.25
N ASP A 502 7.56 -33.25 2.94
CA ASP A 502 6.86 -34.44 3.43
C ASP A 502 5.58 -34.69 2.63
N PRO A 503 5.59 -35.63 1.67
CA PRO A 503 4.39 -35.98 0.90
C PRO A 503 3.24 -36.52 1.76
N SER A 504 3.54 -37.15 2.89
CA SER A 504 2.52 -37.69 3.79
C SER A 504 1.75 -36.61 4.56
N ARG A 505 2.36 -35.42 4.68
CA ARG A 505 1.81 -34.22 5.33
C ARG A 505 1.54 -33.10 4.31
N GLY A 506 0.82 -33.43 3.24
CA GLY A 506 0.37 -32.44 2.28
C GLY A 506 1.47 -31.77 1.44
N GLY A 507 2.67 -32.37 1.38
CA GLY A 507 3.82 -31.80 0.68
C GLY A 507 4.43 -30.58 1.37
N THR A 508 4.19 -30.41 2.66
CA THR A 508 4.74 -29.29 3.45
C THR A 508 6.24 -29.40 3.62
N ILE A 509 6.91 -28.27 3.89
CA ILE A 509 8.36 -28.19 4.09
C ILE A 509 8.66 -28.49 5.56
N VAL A 510 9.39 -29.57 5.81
CA VAL A 510 9.79 -30.03 7.16
C VAL A 510 11.27 -29.79 7.46
N GLY A 511 12.07 -29.37 6.47
CA GLY A 511 13.45 -28.93 6.63
C GLY A 511 13.79 -27.85 5.63
N LEU A 512 14.46 -26.80 6.08
CA LEU A 512 14.93 -25.68 5.26
C LEU A 512 16.31 -25.24 5.74
N LYS A 513 17.33 -25.68 5.02
CA LYS A 513 18.73 -25.42 5.36
C LYS A 513 19.39 -24.54 4.33
N THR A 514 20.18 -23.56 4.80
CA THR A 514 21.09 -22.82 3.93
C THR A 514 22.32 -23.67 3.56
N SER A 515 23.06 -23.25 2.53
CA SER A 515 24.34 -23.87 2.17
C SER A 515 25.40 -23.80 3.29
N CYS A 516 25.25 -22.86 4.24
CA CYS A 516 26.08 -22.77 5.46
C CYS A 516 25.67 -23.79 6.54
N GLY A 517 24.54 -24.48 6.38
CA GLY A 517 24.04 -25.50 7.29
C GLY A 517 23.04 -25.02 8.34
N ASP A 518 22.66 -23.73 8.31
CA ASP A 518 21.66 -23.18 9.24
C ASP A 518 20.28 -23.71 8.92
N GLU A 519 19.62 -24.28 9.93
CA GLU A 519 18.23 -24.76 9.84
C GLU A 519 17.25 -23.66 10.22
N TYR A 520 16.22 -23.50 9.40
CA TYR A 520 15.16 -22.48 9.56
C TYR A 520 13.80 -23.08 9.90
N ALA A 521 13.55 -24.33 9.54
CA ALA A 521 12.30 -25.00 9.93
C ALA A 521 12.32 -25.37 11.42
N ASP A 522 11.20 -25.12 12.12
CA ASP A 522 11.04 -25.52 13.50
C ASP A 522 10.59 -26.98 13.61
N ALA A 523 11.52 -27.87 13.86
CA ALA A 523 11.26 -29.31 14.05
C ALA A 523 10.38 -29.61 15.29
N LYS A 524 10.20 -28.67 16.22
CA LYS A 524 9.36 -28.84 17.42
C LYS A 524 7.92 -28.37 17.17
N SER A 525 7.70 -27.58 16.13
CA SER A 525 6.36 -27.08 15.80
C SER A 525 5.45 -28.23 15.35
N ALA A 526 4.21 -28.19 15.77
CA ALA A 526 3.16 -29.07 15.24
C ALA A 526 2.80 -28.70 13.79
N ARG A 527 3.23 -27.55 13.30
CA ARG A 527 3.01 -27.04 11.96
C ARG A 527 4.29 -27.15 11.12
N ALA A 528 4.14 -27.00 9.82
CA ALA A 528 5.27 -27.02 8.90
C ALA A 528 5.29 -25.77 8.00
N ILE A 529 6.45 -25.42 7.46
CA ILE A 529 6.56 -24.31 6.50
C ILE A 529 5.74 -24.63 5.26
N ASN A 530 5.06 -23.61 4.73
CA ASN A 530 4.19 -23.71 3.56
C ASN A 530 2.92 -24.57 3.75
N GLU A 531 2.51 -24.81 5.00
CA GLU A 531 1.25 -25.45 5.36
C GLU A 531 0.07 -24.51 5.17
N LEU A 532 -0.95 -24.93 4.42
CA LEU A 532 -2.23 -24.23 4.34
C LEU A 532 -3.07 -24.58 5.58
N ARG A 533 -3.64 -23.57 6.25
CA ARG A 533 -4.50 -23.75 7.41
C ARG A 533 -5.63 -22.74 7.43
N GLY A 534 -6.86 -23.22 7.65
CA GLY A 534 -8.05 -22.38 7.76
C GLY A 534 -9.14 -23.00 8.62
N PHE A 535 -9.99 -22.14 9.19
CA PHE A 535 -11.19 -22.57 9.90
C PHE A 535 -12.36 -22.62 8.92
N PHE A 536 -12.95 -23.81 8.78
CA PHE A 536 -14.10 -24.02 7.90
C PHE A 536 -15.36 -23.87 8.71
N TYR A 537 -15.98 -22.71 8.57
CA TYR A 537 -17.02 -22.23 9.47
C TYR A 537 -18.28 -23.09 9.47
N ASP A 538 -18.67 -23.64 8.31
CA ASP A 538 -19.83 -24.50 8.17
C ASP A 538 -19.63 -25.85 8.88
N GLU A 539 -18.40 -26.33 8.98
CA GLU A 539 -18.03 -27.55 9.71
C GLU A 539 -17.65 -27.26 11.17
N GLY A 540 -17.39 -26.01 11.51
CA GLY A 540 -17.01 -25.58 12.86
C GLY A 540 -15.63 -26.08 13.30
N LYS A 541 -14.70 -26.34 12.37
CA LYS A 541 -13.38 -26.90 12.70
C LYS A 541 -12.25 -26.36 11.80
N TRP A 542 -11.04 -26.50 12.31
CA TRP A 542 -9.82 -26.25 11.57
C TRP A 542 -9.50 -27.40 10.62
N HIS A 543 -9.03 -27.04 9.41
CA HIS A 543 -8.40 -27.96 8.47
C HIS A 543 -7.00 -27.48 8.11
N SER A 544 -6.17 -28.44 7.76
CA SER A 544 -4.80 -28.23 7.30
C SER A 544 -4.55 -29.03 6.01
N SER A 545 -3.69 -28.49 5.14
CA SER A 545 -3.17 -29.26 4.01
C SER A 545 -2.37 -30.48 4.48
N ALA A 546 -1.80 -30.42 5.69
CA ALA A 546 -1.06 -31.52 6.29
C ALA A 546 -1.96 -32.69 6.77
N ASP A 547 -3.30 -32.56 6.72
CA ASP A 547 -4.24 -33.61 7.12
C ASP A 547 -4.36 -34.73 6.07
N ALA A 548 -3.86 -34.49 4.83
CA ALA A 548 -3.93 -35.44 3.73
C ALA A 548 -2.59 -35.52 2.97
N PRO A 549 -2.26 -36.66 2.35
CA PRO A 549 -1.06 -36.78 1.55
C PRO A 549 -1.19 -35.98 0.24
N ALA A 550 -0.04 -35.52 -0.28
CA ALA A 550 0.07 -34.83 -1.55
C ALA A 550 1.01 -35.57 -2.51
N ARG A 551 0.83 -35.38 -3.80
CA ARG A 551 1.75 -35.81 -4.83
C ARG A 551 2.77 -34.71 -5.09
N ILE A 552 4.05 -35.07 -5.10
CA ILE A 552 5.15 -34.18 -5.43
C ILE A 552 5.81 -34.60 -6.73
N SER A 553 6.05 -33.67 -7.63
CA SER A 553 6.89 -33.83 -8.80
C SER A 553 7.97 -32.77 -8.88
N VAL A 554 9.16 -33.15 -9.32
CA VAL A 554 10.32 -32.23 -9.40
C VAL A 554 10.82 -32.16 -10.82
N LYS A 555 10.95 -30.93 -11.34
CA LYS A 555 11.60 -30.64 -12.62
C LYS A 555 12.84 -29.81 -12.34
N LYS A 556 13.98 -30.27 -12.81
CA LYS A 556 15.25 -29.55 -12.65
C LYS A 556 15.80 -29.14 -14.00
N THR A 557 16.14 -27.87 -14.15
CA THR A 557 16.88 -27.29 -15.25
C THR A 557 18.28 -26.98 -14.74
N GLU A 558 19.28 -27.79 -15.15
CA GLU A 558 20.65 -27.73 -14.61
C GLU A 558 21.27 -26.33 -14.78
N GLY A 559 21.77 -25.77 -13.67
CA GLY A 559 22.37 -24.43 -13.58
C GLY A 559 21.40 -23.26 -13.73
N LEU A 560 20.08 -23.50 -13.63
CA LEU A 560 19.05 -22.48 -13.71
C LEU A 560 18.03 -22.63 -12.56
N THR A 561 17.16 -23.64 -12.60
CA THR A 561 16.03 -23.76 -11.68
C THR A 561 15.72 -25.17 -11.25
N SER A 562 15.20 -25.32 -10.04
CA SER A 562 14.50 -26.54 -9.59
C SER A 562 13.06 -26.16 -9.27
N GLU A 563 12.10 -26.78 -9.94
CA GLU A 563 10.66 -26.55 -9.78
C GLU A 563 10.02 -27.75 -9.08
N VAL A 564 9.33 -27.52 -7.99
CA VAL A 564 8.60 -28.52 -7.21
C VAL A 564 7.13 -28.24 -7.34
N GLU A 565 6.39 -29.14 -7.97
CA GLU A 565 4.93 -29.11 -8.06
C GLU A 565 4.35 -30.02 -6.97
N ILE A 566 3.39 -29.48 -6.20
CA ILE A 566 2.69 -30.16 -5.11
C ILE A 566 1.19 -30.14 -5.44
N ASP A 567 0.62 -31.32 -5.70
CA ASP A 567 -0.82 -31.52 -5.85
C ASP A 567 -1.38 -32.10 -4.55
N GLY A 568 -2.11 -31.29 -3.79
CA GLY A 568 -2.64 -31.63 -2.48
C GLY A 568 -4.12 -31.29 -2.32
N SER A 569 -4.62 -31.37 -1.10
CA SER A 569 -5.99 -30.97 -0.76
C SER A 569 -6.11 -30.42 0.64
N ILE A 570 -7.04 -29.48 0.85
CA ILE A 570 -7.45 -28.98 2.15
C ILE A 570 -8.99 -29.06 2.26
N ALA A 571 -9.52 -29.70 3.30
CA ALA A 571 -10.95 -29.96 3.45
C ALA A 571 -11.59 -30.57 2.18
N GLY A 572 -10.87 -31.43 1.47
CA GLY A 572 -11.32 -32.02 0.21
C GLY A 572 -11.28 -31.08 -1.00
N MET A 573 -10.86 -29.82 -0.86
CA MET A 573 -10.62 -28.90 -1.97
C MET A 573 -9.22 -29.11 -2.52
N PRO A 574 -9.06 -29.40 -3.82
CA PRO A 574 -7.74 -29.58 -4.41
C PRO A 574 -6.99 -28.25 -4.49
N PHE A 575 -5.70 -28.29 -4.25
CA PHE A 575 -4.79 -27.17 -4.51
C PHE A 575 -3.57 -27.65 -5.28
N LYS A 576 -2.96 -26.72 -5.98
CA LYS A 576 -1.64 -26.86 -6.59
C LYS A 576 -0.71 -25.78 -6.08
N GLN A 577 0.43 -26.20 -5.53
CA GLN A 577 1.52 -25.26 -5.23
C GLN A 577 2.70 -25.56 -6.15
N THR A 578 3.37 -24.50 -6.61
CA THR A 578 4.62 -24.59 -7.36
C THR A 578 5.67 -23.80 -6.61
N ILE A 579 6.76 -24.45 -6.23
CA ILE A 579 7.90 -23.84 -5.53
C ILE A 579 9.10 -23.87 -6.46
N VAL A 580 9.73 -22.72 -6.69
CA VAL A 580 10.87 -22.61 -7.58
C VAL A 580 12.08 -22.11 -6.80
N LEU A 581 13.15 -22.89 -6.88
CA LEU A 581 14.51 -22.53 -6.46
C LEU A 581 15.30 -22.14 -7.70
N THR A 582 15.88 -20.95 -7.69
CA THR A 582 16.72 -20.47 -8.78
C THR A 582 18.17 -20.43 -8.29
N ASP A 583 19.09 -21.11 -8.99
CA ASP A 583 20.52 -21.09 -8.60
C ASP A 583 21.03 -19.65 -8.52
N GLY A 584 21.69 -19.28 -7.43
CA GLY A 584 22.23 -17.94 -7.15
C GLY A 584 21.18 -16.87 -6.85
N ASP A 585 19.91 -17.23 -6.68
CA ASP A 585 18.84 -16.34 -6.25
C ASP A 585 18.40 -16.73 -4.83
N PRO A 586 18.45 -15.82 -3.85
CA PRO A 586 18.04 -16.13 -2.49
C PRO A 586 16.51 -16.24 -2.33
N LEU A 587 15.71 -15.81 -3.29
CA LEU A 587 14.25 -15.92 -3.23
C LEU A 587 13.79 -17.36 -3.53
N ILE A 588 13.03 -17.93 -2.64
CA ILE A 588 12.27 -19.16 -2.85
C ILE A 588 10.86 -18.73 -3.26
N THR A 589 10.55 -18.84 -4.55
CA THR A 589 9.30 -18.32 -5.10
C THR A 589 8.21 -19.37 -5.11
N CYS A 590 7.00 -18.97 -4.73
CA CYS A 590 5.84 -19.85 -4.61
C CYS A 590 4.65 -19.32 -5.41
N SER A 591 3.89 -20.21 -6.01
CA SER A 591 2.55 -19.93 -6.50
C SER A 591 1.56 -20.94 -5.91
N LEU A 592 0.37 -20.47 -5.59
CA LEU A 592 -0.72 -21.27 -5.06
C LEU A 592 -1.95 -21.08 -5.94
N HIS A 593 -2.52 -22.19 -6.36
CA HIS A 593 -3.80 -22.26 -7.05
C HIS A 593 -4.74 -23.17 -6.28
N ILE A 594 -5.93 -22.65 -5.93
CA ILE A 594 -7.01 -23.43 -5.31
C ILE A 594 -8.24 -23.23 -6.17
N ASP A 595 -8.86 -24.32 -6.62
CA ASP A 595 -10.11 -24.29 -7.36
C ASP A 595 -11.29 -24.64 -6.43
N TRP A 596 -11.96 -23.59 -5.93
CA TRP A 596 -13.07 -23.74 -5.01
C TRP A 596 -14.33 -24.21 -5.74
N LYS A 597 -14.84 -25.35 -5.38
CA LYS A 597 -15.99 -25.97 -6.07
C LYS A 597 -17.31 -25.23 -5.89
N SER A 598 -17.56 -24.60 -4.77
CA SER A 598 -18.63 -23.64 -4.48
C SER A 598 -18.72 -23.35 -2.99
N ASP A 599 -19.16 -22.20 -2.66
CA ASP A 599 -19.61 -21.67 -1.34
C ASP A 599 -19.03 -22.41 -0.12
N VAL A 600 -17.71 -22.55 -0.10
CA VAL A 600 -16.99 -23.19 1.00
C VAL A 600 -16.93 -22.19 2.14
N GLY A 601 -17.45 -22.55 3.29
CA GLY A 601 -17.57 -21.66 4.43
C GLY A 601 -16.27 -21.37 5.18
N ILE A 602 -15.23 -20.88 4.50
CA ILE A 602 -14.08 -20.29 5.19
C ILE A 602 -14.50 -18.89 5.65
N GLY A 603 -14.66 -18.71 6.95
CA GLY A 603 -14.97 -17.43 7.55
C GLY A 603 -16.24 -16.75 7.04
N LYS A 604 -17.36 -16.97 7.69
CA LYS A 604 -18.58 -16.21 7.44
C LYS A 604 -18.60 -14.97 8.35
N TYR A 605 -18.22 -13.84 7.79
CA TYR A 605 -18.42 -12.58 8.47
C TYR A 605 -19.88 -12.15 8.39
N ARG A 606 -20.49 -11.80 9.52
CA ARG A 606 -21.82 -11.18 9.58
C ARG A 606 -21.67 -9.72 9.92
N GLN A 607 -22.41 -8.85 9.23
CA GLN A 607 -22.38 -7.42 9.51
C GLN A 607 -22.75 -7.10 10.96
N SER A 608 -23.64 -7.90 11.58
CA SER A 608 -23.97 -7.79 13.02
C SER A 608 -22.75 -7.95 13.92
N ASP A 609 -21.73 -8.67 13.47
CA ASP A 609 -20.51 -8.91 14.23
C ASP A 609 -19.55 -7.69 14.07
N ALA A 610 -19.77 -6.82 13.08
CA ALA A 610 -19.06 -5.56 12.90
C ALA A 610 -19.34 -4.52 13.99
N HIS A 611 -20.47 -4.64 14.67
CA HIS A 611 -20.80 -3.76 15.79
C HIS A 611 -20.02 -4.08 17.07
N ASP A 612 -19.38 -5.25 17.13
CA ASP A 612 -18.38 -5.57 18.16
C ASP A 612 -17.00 -5.23 17.61
N SER A 613 -16.46 -4.08 18.00
CA SER A 613 -15.13 -3.61 17.58
C SER A 613 -14.00 -4.61 17.89
N ARG A 614 -14.22 -5.52 18.84
CA ARG A 614 -13.28 -6.55 19.25
C ARG A 614 -13.29 -7.80 18.36
N ARG A 615 -14.31 -7.95 17.49
CA ARG A 615 -14.53 -9.16 16.69
C ARG A 615 -14.60 -8.90 15.20
N ARG A 616 -13.83 -7.96 14.73
CA ARG A 616 -13.78 -7.69 13.28
C ARG A 616 -13.07 -8.84 12.56
N ALA A 617 -13.61 -9.22 11.41
CA ALA A 617 -13.11 -10.35 10.61
C ALA A 617 -11.61 -10.24 10.28
N PHE A 618 -11.11 -9.03 10.10
CA PHE A 618 -9.69 -8.78 9.85
C PHE A 618 -8.79 -9.27 11.01
N TYR A 619 -9.25 -9.19 12.25
CA TYR A 619 -8.50 -9.54 13.47
C TYR A 619 -8.80 -10.93 14.02
N ASP A 620 -9.44 -11.80 13.22
CA ASP A 620 -9.78 -13.17 13.62
C ASP A 620 -9.28 -14.16 12.56
N ASP A 621 -8.36 -15.03 12.93
CA ASP A 621 -7.77 -16.02 12.03
C ASP A 621 -8.77 -17.08 11.54
N ARG A 622 -9.94 -17.23 12.21
CA ARG A 622 -11.04 -18.07 11.74
C ARG A 622 -11.71 -17.59 10.46
N PHE A 623 -11.49 -16.36 10.05
CA PHE A 623 -12.01 -15.81 8.79
C PHE A 623 -11.00 -15.83 7.64
N LYS A 624 -9.91 -16.58 7.81
CA LYS A 624 -8.78 -16.59 6.88
C LYS A 624 -8.32 -18.01 6.57
N LEU A 625 -7.79 -18.16 5.36
CA LEU A 625 -6.90 -19.24 5.00
C LEU A 625 -5.48 -18.67 4.98
N ASN A 626 -4.60 -19.25 5.80
CA ASN A 626 -3.20 -18.82 5.89
C ASN A 626 -2.26 -19.88 5.32
N VAL A 627 -1.14 -19.43 4.75
CA VAL A 627 0.07 -20.23 4.57
C VAL A 627 0.98 -19.95 5.76
N LEU A 628 1.45 -20.98 6.43
CA LEU A 628 2.18 -20.88 7.70
C LEU A 628 3.70 -21.02 7.49
N PHE A 629 4.46 -20.28 8.30
CA PHE A 629 5.92 -20.28 8.31
C PHE A 629 6.45 -20.44 9.75
N PRO A 630 6.33 -21.63 10.36
CA PRO A 630 6.94 -21.90 11.65
C PRO A 630 8.46 -21.94 11.49
N THR A 631 9.16 -21.09 12.25
CA THR A 631 10.61 -20.93 12.16
C THR A 631 11.31 -21.31 13.46
N SER A 632 12.58 -21.74 13.35
CA SER A 632 13.47 -22.00 14.48
C SER A 632 14.16 -20.73 15.03
N LEU A 633 13.71 -19.53 14.64
CA LEU A 633 14.25 -18.26 15.08
C LEU A 633 14.04 -18.06 16.58
N VAL A 634 15.03 -17.43 17.24
CA VAL A 634 15.00 -17.21 18.69
C VAL A 634 14.36 -15.84 18.97
N ASN A 635 13.23 -15.82 19.69
CA ASN A 635 12.52 -14.60 20.09
C ASN A 635 12.41 -13.58 18.94
N PRO A 636 11.81 -13.91 17.80
CA PRO A 636 11.82 -13.05 16.62
C PRO A 636 11.00 -11.79 16.84
N SER A 637 11.53 -10.65 16.35
CA SER A 637 10.80 -9.41 16.13
C SER A 637 10.34 -9.34 14.68
N LEU A 638 9.16 -8.78 14.44
CA LEU A 638 8.60 -8.60 13.10
C LEU A 638 8.79 -7.17 12.62
N TYR A 639 9.31 -7.03 11.40
CA TYR A 639 9.39 -5.78 10.64
C TYR A 639 8.50 -5.89 9.40
N LYS A 640 7.98 -4.77 8.93
CA LYS A 640 7.17 -4.72 7.72
C LYS A 640 7.37 -3.42 6.97
N ASP A 641 7.17 -3.48 5.66
CA ASP A 641 7.15 -2.29 4.83
C ASP A 641 5.84 -1.52 4.93
N ALA A 642 5.92 -0.28 4.56
CA ALA A 642 4.83 0.62 4.27
C ALA A 642 5.26 1.55 3.11
N PRO A 643 4.36 2.28 2.47
CA PRO A 643 4.75 3.25 1.45
C PRO A 643 5.83 4.20 1.96
N PHE A 644 7.02 4.16 1.35
CA PHE A 644 8.20 4.93 1.74
C PHE A 644 8.57 4.85 3.24
N ASP A 645 8.40 3.68 3.85
CA ASP A 645 8.72 3.44 5.25
C ASP A 645 8.96 1.95 5.52
N VAL A 646 9.61 1.66 6.64
CA VAL A 646 9.69 0.34 7.25
C VAL A 646 9.49 0.49 8.75
N CYS A 647 8.56 -0.24 9.31
CA CYS A 647 8.27 -0.16 10.73
C CYS A 647 8.42 -1.50 11.44
N LYS A 648 8.82 -1.45 12.71
CA LYS A 648 8.76 -2.60 13.61
C LYS A 648 7.32 -2.79 14.06
N SER A 649 6.81 -4.02 14.00
CA SER A 649 5.50 -4.35 14.50
C SER A 649 5.45 -4.25 16.02
N ALA A 650 4.46 -3.55 16.55
CA ALA A 650 4.13 -3.62 17.95
C ALA A 650 3.33 -4.91 18.20
N GLU A 651 3.83 -5.80 19.04
CA GLU A 651 3.17 -7.09 19.31
C GLU A 651 2.09 -6.97 20.38
N GLU A 652 2.21 -5.97 21.24
CA GLU A 652 1.25 -5.72 22.31
C GLU A 652 0.50 -4.45 22.01
N ASP A 653 -0.70 -4.40 22.55
CA ASP A 653 -1.54 -3.26 22.67
C ASP A 653 -1.74 -2.49 21.37
N THR A 654 -2.82 -2.77 20.80
CA THR A 654 -3.29 -1.99 19.71
C THR A 654 -4.60 -1.36 20.11
N PHE A 655 -5.14 -0.60 19.24
CA PHE A 655 -6.32 0.20 19.41
C PHE A 655 -7.56 -0.55 19.98
N TYR A 656 -7.66 -1.82 19.76
CA TYR A 656 -8.63 -2.70 20.40
C TYR A 656 -7.92 -3.42 21.53
N ASP A 657 -8.21 -3.16 22.77
CA ASP A 657 -7.69 -3.89 23.94
C ASP A 657 -6.97 -5.18 23.57
N SER A 658 -6.01 -5.64 24.15
CA SER A 658 -5.18 -6.80 23.91
C SER A 658 -5.48 -7.67 22.67
N TRP A 659 -4.53 -7.91 21.84
CA TRP A 659 -4.50 -9.08 20.96
C TRP A 659 -4.59 -10.31 21.86
N ASP A 660 -5.59 -11.13 21.69
CA ASP A 660 -5.74 -12.32 22.56
C ASP A 660 -4.44 -13.14 22.62
N SER A 661 -3.87 -13.47 21.47
CA SER A 661 -2.56 -14.14 21.35
C SER A 661 -1.97 -14.06 19.93
N ILE A 662 -2.73 -13.55 18.98
CA ILE A 662 -2.37 -13.51 17.56
C ILE A 662 -2.59 -12.10 17.05
N LYS A 663 -1.51 -11.47 16.56
CA LYS A 663 -1.57 -10.20 15.87
C LYS A 663 -1.95 -10.40 14.41
N HIS A 664 -2.81 -9.49 13.93
CA HIS A 664 -3.17 -9.38 12.53
C HIS A 664 -2.88 -7.95 12.05
N ASN A 665 -2.11 -7.81 10.99
CA ASN A 665 -1.91 -6.49 10.35
C ASN A 665 -1.62 -6.66 8.86
N ILE A 666 -1.52 -5.53 8.15
CA ILE A 666 -1.33 -5.47 6.71
C ILE A 666 0.11 -5.85 6.36
N ILE A 667 0.25 -6.62 5.27
CA ILE A 667 1.44 -6.66 4.44
C ILE A 667 1.15 -5.77 3.23
N HIS A 668 1.96 -4.74 3.03
CA HIS A 668 1.93 -3.98 1.78
C HIS A 668 2.65 -4.77 0.68
N ASP A 669 3.93 -5.07 0.86
CA ASP A 669 4.75 -5.91 -0.03
C ASP A 669 5.48 -7.03 0.72
N TRP A 670 6.03 -6.77 1.92
CA TRP A 670 6.79 -7.76 2.67
C TRP A 670 6.67 -7.63 4.19
N VAL A 671 6.97 -8.72 4.88
CA VAL A 671 7.24 -8.77 6.32
C VAL A 671 8.51 -9.58 6.56
N ASP A 672 9.24 -9.24 7.61
CA ASP A 672 10.49 -9.89 7.99
C ASP A 672 10.49 -10.26 9.48
N LEU A 673 10.83 -11.50 9.78
CA LEU A 673 11.11 -11.97 11.12
C LEU A 673 12.61 -11.97 11.36
N LEU A 674 13.08 -11.26 12.38
CA LEU A 674 14.48 -11.23 12.81
C LEU A 674 14.61 -11.79 14.22
N GLY A 675 15.30 -12.93 14.37
CA GLY A 675 15.63 -13.54 15.64
C GLY A 675 16.78 -12.85 16.34
N GLU A 676 16.85 -12.98 17.68
CA GLU A 676 17.96 -12.50 18.51
C GLU A 676 19.31 -13.17 18.15
N ASP A 677 19.27 -14.33 17.50
CA ASP A 677 20.44 -15.04 16.97
C ASP A 677 20.94 -14.49 15.63
N GLY A 678 20.30 -13.44 15.11
CA GLY A 678 20.66 -12.78 13.86
C GLY A 678 20.15 -13.49 12.61
N LYS A 679 19.53 -14.65 12.71
CA LYS A 679 18.82 -15.27 11.60
C LYS A 679 17.49 -14.56 11.33
N GLY A 680 17.09 -14.46 10.07
CA GLY A 680 15.83 -13.86 9.67
C GLY A 680 15.12 -14.65 8.57
N LEU A 681 13.81 -14.45 8.47
CA LEU A 681 12.98 -14.96 7.38
C LEU A 681 12.09 -13.86 6.86
N ALA A 682 12.40 -13.38 5.65
CA ALA A 682 11.55 -12.42 4.94
C ALA A 682 10.49 -13.14 4.10
N LEU A 683 9.27 -12.61 4.09
CA LEU A 683 8.13 -13.08 3.32
C LEU A 683 7.63 -11.95 2.41
N PHE A 684 7.49 -12.23 1.13
CA PHE A 684 7.11 -11.29 0.08
C PHE A 684 5.74 -11.65 -0.51
N SER A 685 4.91 -10.65 -0.77
CA SER A 685 3.61 -10.82 -1.41
C SER A 685 3.55 -10.09 -2.75
N ASP A 686 2.78 -10.61 -3.71
CA ASP A 686 2.53 -9.95 -4.99
C ASP A 686 1.35 -8.97 -4.94
N HIS A 687 0.80 -8.73 -3.74
CA HIS A 687 -0.33 -7.83 -3.51
C HIS A 687 -0.47 -7.47 -2.03
N THR A 688 -1.17 -6.38 -1.75
CA THR A 688 -1.51 -6.03 -0.37
C THR A 688 -2.45 -7.06 0.23
N THR A 689 -2.05 -7.65 1.35
CA THR A 689 -2.82 -8.66 2.10
C THR A 689 -2.61 -8.49 3.61
N SER A 690 -2.69 -9.53 4.40
CA SER A 690 -2.42 -9.48 5.84
C SER A 690 -1.55 -10.63 6.31
N TYR A 691 -0.93 -10.43 7.46
CA TYR A 691 -0.26 -11.49 8.21
C TYR A 691 -0.97 -11.77 9.53
N SER A 692 -0.71 -12.96 10.07
CA SER A 692 -1.00 -13.35 11.44
C SER A 692 0.30 -13.76 12.11
N PHE A 693 0.56 -13.31 13.34
CA PHE A 693 1.76 -13.66 14.09
C PHE A 693 1.49 -13.57 15.59
N GLY A 694 2.10 -14.43 16.39
CA GLY A 694 1.98 -14.41 17.84
C GLY A 694 2.97 -15.33 18.52
N LYS A 695 3.05 -15.26 19.84
CA LYS A 695 4.00 -16.03 20.63
C LYS A 695 3.90 -17.55 20.38
N ASP A 696 2.68 -18.05 20.25
CA ASP A 696 2.38 -19.45 20.03
C ASP A 696 1.73 -19.71 18.66
N PHE A 697 1.79 -18.73 17.76
CA PHE A 697 1.27 -18.78 16.41
C PHE A 697 2.35 -18.37 15.42
N PRO A 698 2.72 -19.24 14.46
CA PRO A 698 3.74 -18.92 13.48
C PRO A 698 3.32 -17.77 12.57
N LEU A 699 4.28 -17.14 11.89
CA LEU A 699 3.95 -16.18 10.84
C LEU A 699 3.04 -16.87 9.81
N GLY A 700 1.89 -16.28 9.55
CA GLY A 700 0.92 -16.73 8.56
C GLY A 700 0.67 -15.64 7.52
N LEU A 701 0.79 -16.00 6.24
CA LEU A 701 0.37 -15.16 5.12
C LEU A 701 -1.11 -15.46 4.82
N THR A 702 -1.97 -14.45 4.86
CA THR A 702 -3.36 -14.61 4.45
C THR A 702 -3.47 -14.71 2.93
N VAL A 703 -3.92 -15.86 2.45
CA VAL A 703 -4.08 -16.15 1.03
C VAL A 703 -5.53 -16.17 0.57
N GLN A 704 -6.46 -16.21 1.51
CA GLN A 704 -7.89 -16.17 1.23
C GLN A 704 -8.64 -15.61 2.41
N PHE A 705 -9.52 -14.65 2.14
CA PHE A 705 -10.58 -14.24 3.06
C PHE A 705 -11.93 -14.77 2.57
N SER A 706 -12.84 -14.94 3.49
CA SER A 706 -14.24 -15.22 3.19
C SER A 706 -15.12 -14.61 4.26
N GLY A 707 -16.32 -14.21 3.91
CA GLY A 707 -17.26 -13.67 4.88
C GLY A 707 -18.54 -13.12 4.26
N ASN A 708 -19.53 -12.88 5.11
CA ASN A 708 -20.68 -12.09 4.71
C ASN A 708 -20.27 -10.63 4.58
N GLY A 709 -20.50 -10.06 3.42
CA GLY A 709 -20.22 -8.66 3.18
C GLY A 709 -21.24 -7.72 3.79
N LEU A 710 -21.04 -6.45 3.51
CA LEU A 710 -21.91 -5.36 3.90
C LEU A 710 -23.37 -5.59 3.50
N TRP A 711 -24.28 -5.13 4.35
CA TRP A 711 -25.73 -5.24 4.17
C TRP A 711 -26.26 -6.66 3.94
N GLY A 712 -25.63 -7.65 4.60
CA GLY A 712 -26.04 -9.05 4.56
C GLY A 712 -25.73 -9.77 3.26
N ARG A 713 -24.87 -9.21 2.41
CA ARG A 713 -24.37 -9.89 1.21
C ARG A 713 -23.36 -10.95 1.61
N ASN A 714 -23.61 -12.18 1.17
CA ASN A 714 -22.60 -13.24 1.25
C ASN A 714 -21.53 -13.00 0.21
N TYR A 715 -20.29 -13.13 0.60
CA TYR A 715 -19.15 -13.22 -0.30
C TYR A 715 -18.69 -14.68 -0.39
N PRO A 716 -19.36 -15.50 -1.20
CA PRO A 716 -19.01 -16.93 -1.29
C PRO A 716 -17.62 -17.09 -1.89
N VAL A 717 -16.90 -18.06 -1.38
CA VAL A 717 -15.66 -18.51 -1.99
C VAL A 717 -16.01 -19.45 -3.13
N SER A 718 -15.71 -19.07 -4.36
CA SER A 718 -15.97 -19.87 -5.57
C SER A 718 -14.98 -19.54 -6.67
N GLY A 719 -14.75 -20.51 -7.58
CA GLY A 719 -13.77 -20.37 -8.64
C GLY A 719 -12.32 -20.40 -8.12
N ALA A 720 -11.41 -19.84 -8.89
CA ALA A 720 -9.98 -19.92 -8.56
C ALA A 720 -9.53 -18.84 -7.56
N THR A 721 -8.71 -19.27 -6.59
CA THR A 721 -7.78 -18.39 -5.87
C THR A 721 -6.39 -18.63 -6.42
N GLU A 722 -5.76 -17.60 -6.96
CA GLU A 722 -4.41 -17.63 -7.48
C GLU A 722 -3.61 -16.51 -6.84
N ILE A 723 -2.54 -16.87 -6.15
CA ILE A 723 -1.62 -15.90 -5.56
C ILE A 723 -0.18 -16.34 -5.77
N ARG A 724 0.72 -15.37 -5.70
CA ARG A 724 2.16 -15.59 -5.66
C ARG A 724 2.72 -14.98 -4.40
N TYR A 725 3.71 -15.64 -3.84
CA TYR A 725 4.50 -15.16 -2.71
C TYR A 725 5.92 -15.72 -2.81
N ALA A 726 6.83 -15.15 -2.07
CA ALA A 726 8.19 -15.67 -1.95
C ALA A 726 8.65 -15.57 -0.51
N PHE A 727 9.66 -16.34 -0.14
CA PHE A 727 10.32 -16.20 1.15
C PHE A 727 11.83 -16.35 1.01
N MET A 728 12.56 -15.76 1.95
CA MET A 728 14.01 -15.71 1.91
C MET A 728 14.59 -15.88 3.32
N PRO A 729 15.22 -17.03 3.61
CA PRO A 729 16.10 -17.14 4.78
C PRO A 729 17.30 -16.20 4.63
N HIS A 730 17.65 -15.47 5.69
CA HIS A 730 18.78 -14.53 5.65
C HIS A 730 19.46 -14.40 7.01
N PHE A 731 20.55 -13.63 7.07
CA PHE A 731 21.28 -13.25 8.27
C PHE A 731 21.44 -11.73 8.34
N GLY A 732 21.26 -11.15 9.51
CA GLY A 732 21.29 -9.69 9.73
C GLY A 732 19.90 -9.05 9.65
N ALA A 733 19.82 -7.75 9.90
CA ALA A 733 18.58 -6.98 9.82
C ALA A 733 18.12 -6.83 8.36
N TRP A 734 16.85 -6.53 8.14
CA TRP A 734 16.22 -6.45 6.81
C TRP A 734 17.00 -5.58 5.81
N ASP A 735 17.59 -4.45 6.28
CA ASP A 735 18.39 -3.54 5.47
C ASP A 735 19.73 -4.17 5.05
N SER A 736 20.47 -4.73 6.01
CA SER A 736 21.76 -5.39 5.74
C SER A 736 21.63 -6.70 4.97
N ALA A 737 20.47 -7.34 5.06
CA ALA A 737 20.13 -8.55 4.30
C ALA A 737 19.59 -8.26 2.89
N GLY A 738 19.35 -6.99 2.55
CA GLY A 738 18.85 -6.57 1.24
C GLY A 738 17.39 -6.97 0.99
N VAL A 739 16.55 -7.05 2.03
CA VAL A 739 15.14 -7.45 1.88
C VAL A 739 14.39 -6.49 0.97
N TYR A 740 14.62 -5.17 1.11
CA TYR A 740 14.03 -4.17 0.24
C TYR A 740 14.40 -4.38 -1.23
N GLU A 741 15.69 -4.61 -1.54
CA GLU A 741 16.15 -4.84 -2.90
C GLU A 741 15.54 -6.12 -3.50
N ARG A 742 15.42 -7.20 -2.71
CA ARG A 742 14.79 -8.45 -3.15
C ARG A 742 13.29 -8.28 -3.41
N ASN A 743 12.62 -7.47 -2.59
CA ASN A 743 11.22 -7.10 -2.85
C ASN A 743 11.06 -6.36 -4.18
N GLN A 744 11.96 -5.40 -4.46
CA GLN A 744 11.94 -4.68 -5.74
C GLN A 744 12.19 -5.65 -6.92
N GLU A 745 13.15 -6.57 -6.83
CA GLU A 745 13.38 -7.59 -7.86
C GLU A 745 12.15 -8.49 -8.09
N TRP A 746 11.44 -8.84 -7.03
CA TRP A 746 10.23 -9.65 -7.09
C TRP A 746 9.07 -8.93 -7.78
N ASN A 747 8.87 -7.66 -7.47
CA ASN A 747 7.75 -6.85 -7.96
C ASN A 747 8.04 -6.15 -9.30
N GLU A 748 9.31 -5.83 -9.63
CA GLU A 748 9.74 -5.25 -10.90
C GLU A 748 10.65 -6.24 -11.67
N PRO A 749 10.09 -7.22 -12.39
CA PRO A 749 10.88 -8.19 -13.15
C PRO A 749 11.62 -7.51 -14.31
N LEU A 750 12.70 -8.14 -14.82
CA LEU A 750 13.38 -7.68 -16.02
C LEU A 750 12.42 -7.65 -17.23
N MET A 751 12.37 -6.52 -17.92
CA MET A 751 11.58 -6.38 -19.13
C MET A 751 12.36 -6.96 -20.33
N CYS A 752 11.73 -7.87 -21.07
CA CYS A 752 12.36 -8.58 -22.18
C CYS A 752 11.58 -8.38 -23.48
N PHE A 753 12.25 -7.92 -24.52
CA PHE A 753 11.66 -7.67 -25.83
C PHE A 753 12.41 -8.43 -26.91
N VAL A 754 11.67 -9.17 -27.76
CA VAL A 754 12.24 -9.79 -28.96
C VAL A 754 12.35 -8.70 -30.04
N THR A 755 13.54 -8.55 -30.61
CA THR A 755 13.84 -7.51 -31.60
C THR A 755 14.77 -7.99 -32.68
N GLY A 756 14.71 -7.39 -33.86
CA GLY A 756 15.70 -7.55 -34.92
C GLY A 756 16.88 -6.58 -34.83
N ASP A 757 16.83 -5.60 -33.95
CA ASP A 757 17.90 -4.61 -33.75
C ASP A 757 19.13 -5.28 -33.11
N ASP A 758 20.33 -5.06 -33.63
CA ASP A 758 21.59 -5.63 -33.15
C ASP A 758 22.55 -4.57 -32.57
N SER A 759 22.11 -3.30 -32.46
CA SER A 759 22.98 -2.16 -32.20
C SER A 759 23.29 -1.90 -30.73
N THR A 760 22.58 -2.50 -29.77
CA THR A 760 22.68 -2.07 -28.37
C THR A 760 23.79 -2.79 -27.63
N LYS A 761 24.85 -2.08 -27.32
CA LYS A 761 25.79 -2.44 -26.23
C LYS A 761 25.12 -2.24 -24.90
N GLU A 762 25.58 -2.94 -23.86
CA GLU A 762 25.16 -2.69 -22.50
C GLU A 762 25.38 -1.22 -22.13
N HIS A 763 24.33 -0.54 -21.65
CA HIS A 763 24.38 0.88 -21.25
C HIS A 763 23.66 1.06 -19.91
N THR A 764 24.34 1.71 -18.96
CA THR A 764 23.81 2.09 -17.65
C THR A 764 23.41 3.57 -17.70
N PHE A 765 22.17 3.89 -17.36
CA PHE A 765 21.66 5.28 -17.37
C PHE A 765 21.81 5.94 -16.01
N ILE A 766 21.53 5.22 -14.93
CA ILE A 766 21.64 5.71 -13.56
C ILE A 766 22.33 4.63 -12.74
N ASP A 767 23.36 5.00 -11.98
CA ASP A 767 24.06 4.12 -11.07
C ASP A 767 23.98 4.70 -9.65
N ALA A 768 23.15 4.08 -8.82
CA ALA A 768 22.99 4.36 -7.40
C ALA A 768 23.35 3.14 -6.53
N GLU A 769 24.02 2.12 -7.10
CA GLU A 769 24.37 0.88 -6.40
C GLU A 769 25.24 1.15 -5.16
N GLY A 770 24.90 0.53 -4.04
CA GLY A 770 25.58 0.67 -2.76
C GLY A 770 25.39 2.02 -2.07
N THR A 771 24.46 2.85 -2.54
CA THR A 771 24.17 4.13 -1.91
C THR A 771 23.01 4.07 -0.90
N GLY A 772 22.17 3.03 -0.93
CA GLY A 772 20.91 2.93 -0.20
C GLY A 772 19.75 3.68 -0.88
N TYR A 773 20.00 4.33 -2.04
CA TYR A 773 18.97 5.03 -2.80
C TYR A 773 18.38 4.13 -3.90
N ALA A 774 17.05 4.00 -3.88
CA ALA A 774 16.29 3.41 -4.97
C ALA A 774 15.75 4.50 -5.93
N VAL A 775 15.69 4.19 -7.22
CA VAL A 775 14.98 4.99 -8.21
C VAL A 775 13.50 4.60 -8.16
N SER A 776 12.68 5.38 -7.43
CA SER A 776 11.24 5.12 -7.34
C SER A 776 10.50 5.56 -8.60
N ALA A 777 10.92 6.67 -9.24
CA ALA A 777 10.39 7.11 -10.52
C ALA A 777 11.47 7.70 -11.43
N PHE A 778 11.32 7.45 -12.74
CA PHE A 778 12.11 8.10 -13.79
C PHE A 778 11.26 8.20 -15.04
N TYR A 779 10.91 9.43 -15.44
CA TYR A 779 10.02 9.66 -16.57
C TYR A 779 10.32 10.96 -17.29
N GLN A 780 9.93 11.04 -18.57
CA GLN A 780 10.08 12.20 -19.40
C GLN A 780 9.10 13.32 -19.00
N THR A 781 9.56 14.58 -19.06
CA THR A 781 8.75 15.79 -18.92
C THR A 781 9.05 16.75 -20.07
N GLU A 782 8.29 17.86 -20.21
CA GLU A 782 8.59 18.91 -21.16
C GLU A 782 9.97 19.55 -20.94
N GLY A 783 10.45 19.61 -19.70
CA GLY A 783 11.73 20.22 -19.32
C GLY A 783 12.94 19.28 -19.31
N GLY A 784 12.78 17.98 -19.58
CA GLY A 784 13.82 16.98 -19.47
C GLY A 784 13.32 15.65 -18.89
N PHE A 785 14.00 15.17 -17.86
CA PHE A 785 13.61 13.93 -17.17
C PHE A 785 13.43 14.18 -15.67
N MET A 786 12.33 13.69 -15.11
CA MET A 786 12.11 13.71 -13.67
C MET A 786 12.69 12.43 -13.07
N LEU A 787 13.61 12.56 -12.12
CA LEU A 787 14.18 11.48 -11.34
C LEU A 787 13.75 11.62 -9.89
N ARG A 788 13.15 10.56 -9.32
CA ARG A 788 12.85 10.49 -7.90
C ARG A 788 13.68 9.40 -7.25
N LEU A 789 14.41 9.79 -6.21
CA LEU A 789 15.22 8.92 -5.38
C LEU A 789 14.54 8.74 -4.02
N TYR A 790 14.50 7.51 -3.56
CA TYR A 790 14.05 7.13 -2.23
C TYR A 790 15.21 6.53 -1.45
N ASN A 791 15.53 7.08 -0.27
CA ASN A 791 16.56 6.56 0.61
C ASN A 791 16.00 5.39 1.43
N ALA A 792 16.02 4.18 0.85
CA ALA A 792 15.34 3.01 1.40
C ALA A 792 16.02 2.45 2.66
N ASP A 793 17.31 2.12 2.54
CA ASP A 793 18.10 1.45 3.58
C ASP A 793 19.42 2.18 3.90
N GLY A 794 19.63 3.33 3.26
CA GLY A 794 20.84 4.13 3.45
C GLY A 794 20.85 4.97 4.73
N ASP A 795 21.97 5.62 4.95
CA ASP A 795 22.17 6.61 5.99
C ASP A 795 22.04 8.04 5.41
N ASP A 796 22.23 9.06 6.23
CA ASP A 796 22.20 10.48 5.84
C ASP A 796 23.55 11.00 5.29
N ASN A 797 24.56 10.14 5.12
CA ASN A 797 25.84 10.52 4.56
C ASN A 797 25.70 10.94 3.08
N VAL A 798 26.64 11.78 2.64
CA VAL A 798 26.69 12.19 1.24
C VAL A 798 27.02 10.99 0.34
N LYS A 799 26.15 10.71 -0.61
CA LYS A 799 26.29 9.66 -1.62
C LYS A 799 26.43 10.28 -3.01
N THR A 800 27.00 9.53 -3.95
CA THR A 800 27.18 9.98 -5.33
C THR A 800 26.31 9.15 -6.25
N ILE A 801 25.43 9.82 -6.99
CA ILE A 801 24.62 9.24 -8.07
C ILE A 801 25.34 9.54 -9.39
N ARG A 802 25.56 8.52 -10.22
CA ARG A 802 26.20 8.65 -11.53
C ARG A 802 25.17 8.55 -12.64
N LEU A 803 25.31 9.42 -13.64
CA LEU A 803 24.44 9.49 -14.80
C LEU A 803 25.22 9.07 -16.06
N GLY A 804 24.72 8.10 -16.79
CA GLY A 804 25.31 7.57 -18.02
C GLY A 804 24.88 8.30 -19.29
N PHE A 805 24.34 9.49 -19.18
CA PHE A 805 23.88 10.34 -20.29
C PHE A 805 24.20 11.81 -20.04
N PRO A 806 24.27 12.65 -21.10
CA PRO A 806 24.58 14.06 -20.95
C PRO A 806 23.47 14.82 -20.19
N VAL A 807 23.87 15.58 -19.18
CA VAL A 807 22.98 16.46 -18.43
C VAL A 807 23.59 17.86 -18.39
N SER A 808 22.82 18.86 -18.79
CA SER A 808 23.24 20.26 -18.78
C SER A 808 23.01 20.94 -17.42
N GLU A 809 21.95 20.59 -16.74
CA GLU A 809 21.55 21.15 -15.46
C GLU A 809 20.76 20.13 -14.63
N ILE A 810 20.95 20.16 -13.30
CA ILE A 810 20.15 19.41 -12.33
C ILE A 810 19.48 20.40 -11.39
N VAL A 811 18.16 20.29 -11.27
CA VAL A 811 17.35 21.12 -10.35
C VAL A 811 16.61 20.20 -9.40
N GLU A 812 16.84 20.35 -8.10
CA GLU A 812 16.00 19.71 -7.09
C GLU A 812 14.63 20.39 -7.10
N THR A 813 13.57 19.61 -7.10
CA THR A 813 12.19 20.11 -7.15
C THR A 813 11.37 19.57 -6.01
N ASP A 814 10.28 20.25 -5.66
CA ASP A 814 9.20 19.66 -4.89
C ASP A 814 8.40 18.65 -5.75
N LEU A 815 7.37 18.05 -5.16
CA LEU A 815 6.52 17.09 -5.87
C LEU A 815 5.59 17.73 -6.91
N LEU A 816 5.43 19.05 -6.92
CA LEU A 816 4.71 19.79 -7.96
C LEU A 816 5.61 20.20 -9.14
N GLY A 817 6.93 19.94 -9.04
CA GLY A 817 7.92 20.32 -10.06
C GLY A 817 8.45 21.74 -9.90
N ASN A 818 8.11 22.44 -8.80
CA ASN A 818 8.66 23.74 -8.52
C ASN A 818 10.14 23.62 -8.09
N ALA A 819 11.00 24.52 -8.63
CA ALA A 819 12.41 24.51 -8.30
C ALA A 819 12.65 24.84 -6.82
N VAL A 820 13.35 23.97 -6.12
CA VAL A 820 13.80 24.15 -4.73
C VAL A 820 15.24 24.65 -4.70
N SER A 821 16.13 23.93 -5.35
CA SER A 821 17.56 24.27 -5.40
C SER A 821 18.22 23.81 -6.71
N ARG A 822 19.34 24.45 -7.05
CA ARG A 822 20.20 23.99 -8.15
C ARG A 822 21.25 23.05 -7.57
N VAL A 823 21.43 21.89 -8.21
CA VAL A 823 22.41 20.87 -7.78
C VAL A 823 23.65 20.94 -8.68
N GLU A 824 24.83 21.00 -8.08
CA GLU A 824 26.10 21.01 -8.81
C GLU A 824 26.44 19.64 -9.36
N LEU A 825 26.93 19.62 -10.60
CA LEU A 825 27.55 18.43 -11.20
C LEU A 825 28.97 18.29 -10.70
N ASN A 826 29.29 17.19 -10.00
CA ASN A 826 30.60 16.94 -9.41
C ASN A 826 31.71 16.71 -10.45
N GLU A 827 31.39 16.03 -11.58
CA GLU A 827 32.32 15.76 -12.66
C GLU A 827 31.60 15.81 -14.00
N LYS A 828 32.20 16.47 -14.98
CA LYS A 828 31.89 16.37 -16.40
C LYS A 828 33.03 15.64 -17.10
N SER A 829 32.87 14.34 -17.32
CA SER A 829 33.79 13.57 -18.14
C SER A 829 33.08 13.21 -19.45
N GLY A 830 33.20 14.08 -20.45
CA GLY A 830 32.60 13.86 -21.76
C GLY A 830 31.06 13.84 -21.72
N SER A 831 30.46 12.65 -21.92
CA SER A 831 29.01 12.45 -22.02
C SER A 831 28.36 11.99 -20.68
N THR A 832 29.07 11.96 -19.57
CA THR A 832 28.58 11.46 -18.27
C THR A 832 28.77 12.51 -17.18
N GLY A 833 27.92 12.45 -16.17
CA GLY A 833 27.96 13.32 -15.00
C GLY A 833 27.68 12.58 -13.70
N SER A 834 27.97 13.24 -12.59
CA SER A 834 27.54 12.75 -11.26
C SER A 834 27.13 13.92 -10.39
N PHE A 835 26.31 13.64 -9.39
CA PHE A 835 25.91 14.62 -8.38
C PHE A 835 25.83 13.99 -6.99
N SER A 836 25.93 14.83 -5.99
CA SER A 836 25.86 14.41 -4.59
C SER A 836 24.44 14.52 -4.07
N VAL A 837 24.02 13.55 -3.30
CA VAL A 837 22.75 13.55 -2.57
C VAL A 837 23.00 13.19 -1.11
N SER A 838 22.31 13.89 -0.20
CA SER A 838 22.26 13.57 1.23
C SER A 838 20.83 13.85 1.71
N ALA A 839 20.23 12.86 2.34
CA ALA A 839 18.90 12.98 2.89
C ALA A 839 18.70 11.94 4.01
N PRO A 840 17.88 12.21 5.01
CA PRO A 840 17.55 11.23 6.03
C PRO A 840 17.02 9.93 5.41
N ARG A 841 17.17 8.84 6.15
CA ARG A 841 16.57 7.57 5.77
C ARG A 841 15.07 7.75 5.56
N PHE A 842 14.49 7.04 4.59
CA PHE A 842 13.10 7.10 4.14
C PHE A 842 12.69 8.42 3.46
N SER A 843 13.63 9.32 3.19
CA SER A 843 13.36 10.54 2.43
C SER A 843 13.17 10.25 0.95
N ILE A 844 12.29 11.02 0.33
CA ILE A 844 12.19 11.17 -1.12
C ILE A 844 12.82 12.49 -1.56
N ARG A 845 13.60 12.43 -2.66
CA ARG A 845 14.17 13.62 -3.33
C ARG A 845 13.84 13.56 -4.82
N THR A 846 13.38 14.67 -5.36
CA THR A 846 12.97 14.76 -6.77
C THR A 846 13.87 15.73 -7.52
N TYR A 847 14.35 15.33 -8.70
CA TYR A 847 15.27 16.11 -9.52
C TYR A 847 14.76 16.21 -10.94
N LEU A 848 14.77 17.43 -11.50
CA LEU A 848 14.63 17.66 -12.93
C LEU A 848 16.03 17.62 -13.55
N LEU A 849 16.27 16.66 -14.43
CA LEU A 849 17.49 16.49 -15.21
C LEU A 849 17.27 17.09 -16.60
N LYS A 850 17.89 18.24 -16.90
CA LYS A 850 17.82 18.85 -18.22
C LYS A 850 18.90 18.29 -19.12
N THR A 851 18.53 17.74 -20.26
CA THR A 851 19.44 17.26 -21.30
C THR A 851 19.66 18.34 -22.36
N GLU A 852 20.78 18.25 -23.08
CA GLU A 852 21.08 19.18 -24.23
C GLU A 852 20.15 18.93 -25.40
#